data_fbf680a7d5158b7ee71b6cfbb390a751
#
_entry.id   fbf680a7d5158b7ee71b6cfbb390a751
#
_cell.length_a   1.000
_cell.length_b   1.000
_cell.length_c   1.000
_cell.angle_alpha   90.00
_cell.angle_beta   90.00
_cell.angle_gamma   90.00
#
_symmetry.space_group_name_H-M   'P 1'
#
loop_
_entity.id
_entity.type
_entity.pdbx_description
1 polymer ?
#
loop_
_entity_poly.entity_id
_entity_poly.type
_entity_poly.pdbx_seq_one_letter_code
_entity_poly.pdbx_strand_id
1 'polypeptide(L)'
;MGVVLLGRSAGGTLVAVKLIRAEYADDASFRARFRREVAIARQVRTRYAVPVVDADTEAAAPWLATAFVPGPSLADAVGAAGPLPVRSVWALGRMLAEALEAVHTAGTVHRDVKPGNVLLAPDGPRLIDFGIARALDDTVLTAADVVVGSPGFLSPEQAQGRPVGPASDVFSLGCVLAYAATGTRPFGSGPVEAVLFRTVYDPARLDGVPARLRAVVEACLTKEPAGRPTAAHLRAVCAQDGTEEAWLPHSVTHLIAERSARMLSLPEIDATHVDSPAPTVPSIGSDTTQDVRPPGRRRALTYLASTAAGLAAAGTSAWLIGRADDSAARGSGTRTPALRLGLQADLSGPGRQQGRANEQGVRLAVAEHNARDGNPFTLALTTVDDRGDPSAAEAAARRLAADEEIVAVIGASGAEAVGATIPLYDAAGLTLLSVLDGDIRHINRVFLCARPSNALQMYPVAQYLGLHDLDDIALVDDESEYGRQVTRFFGEALRGEGGRTVLPVTVPAHGKDTGSLVRAMAARSPGAVVYGGEAEGMDGFARALAGTGYRGPRIASQAAHDSRFPARAGAAADGWIVVSTATDPAAAPSARDFTRAFRTRYRTDPPAFAAEAYDAVRLIASCVRGLGRPRPTRHDLVPVLRNTRHRGVSKTYAFEPENGGYVGTGVFFYRVAAGRFRFLGADPRTV
;
A
#
# COMPACT_ATOMS: atom_id res chain seq x y z
N MET A 1 -17.60 -1.86 -3.63
CA MET A 1 -18.44 -0.72 -4.01
C MET A 1 -19.87 -1.11 -4.35
N GLY A 2 -20.17 -2.10 -5.18
CA GLY A 2 -21.53 -2.48 -5.56
C GLY A 2 -21.60 -3.85 -6.22
N VAL A 3 -22.82 -4.35 -6.37
CA VAL A 3 -23.13 -5.56 -7.13
C VAL A 3 -23.78 -5.13 -8.44
N VAL A 4 -23.39 -5.73 -9.56
CA VAL A 4 -24.02 -5.48 -10.86
C VAL A 4 -24.95 -6.65 -11.17
N LEU A 5 -26.21 -6.35 -11.39
CA LEU A 5 -27.25 -7.31 -11.70
C LEU A 5 -27.73 -7.10 -13.14
N LEU A 6 -28.13 -8.18 -13.80
CA LEU A 6 -28.85 -8.10 -15.05
C LEU A 6 -30.33 -7.87 -14.73
N GLY A 7 -30.88 -6.77 -15.20
CA GLY A 7 -32.29 -6.44 -15.07
C GLY A 7 -33.00 -6.50 -16.43
N ARG A 8 -34.32 -6.68 -16.41
CA ARG A 8 -35.20 -6.55 -17.58
C ARG A 8 -36.25 -5.50 -17.28
N SER A 9 -36.36 -4.47 -18.14
CA SER A 9 -37.42 -3.48 -18.01
C SER A 9 -38.80 -4.09 -18.31
N ALA A 10 -39.87 -3.39 -17.92
CA ALA A 10 -41.23 -3.82 -18.23
C ALA A 10 -41.47 -3.99 -19.75
N GLY A 11 -40.73 -3.29 -20.59
CA GLY A 11 -40.76 -3.43 -22.05
C GLY A 11 -39.84 -4.52 -22.60
N GLY A 12 -39.24 -5.36 -21.77
CA GLY A 12 -38.36 -6.47 -22.17
C GLY A 12 -36.90 -6.08 -22.46
N THR A 13 -36.54 -4.80 -22.37
CA THR A 13 -35.17 -4.32 -22.61
C THR A 13 -34.25 -4.73 -21.47
N LEU A 14 -33.10 -5.32 -21.79
CA LEU A 14 -32.07 -5.68 -20.81
C LEU A 14 -31.28 -4.44 -20.36
N VAL A 15 -31.03 -4.37 -19.06
CA VAL A 15 -30.25 -3.32 -18.40
C VAL A 15 -29.26 -3.92 -17.42
N ALA A 16 -28.11 -3.27 -17.24
CA ALA A 16 -27.17 -3.57 -16.19
C ALA A 16 -27.46 -2.63 -15.00
N VAL A 17 -27.86 -3.18 -13.86
CA VAL A 17 -28.21 -2.42 -12.65
C VAL A 17 -27.10 -2.55 -11.64
N LYS A 18 -26.44 -1.44 -11.33
CA LYS A 18 -25.40 -1.34 -10.30
C LYS A 18 -26.01 -0.86 -8.99
N LEU A 19 -26.08 -1.77 -8.00
CA LEU A 19 -26.54 -1.48 -6.65
C LEU A 19 -25.36 -1.00 -5.80
N ILE A 20 -25.55 0.10 -5.09
CA ILE A 20 -24.56 0.60 -4.13
C ILE A 20 -24.74 -0.17 -2.81
N ARG A 21 -23.64 -0.61 -2.19
CA ARG A 21 -23.66 -1.32 -0.91
C ARG A 21 -24.19 -0.43 0.21
N ALA A 22 -24.90 -1.03 1.17
CA ALA A 22 -25.50 -0.35 2.30
C ALA A 22 -24.51 0.50 3.11
N GLU A 23 -23.28 0.05 3.26
CA GLU A 23 -22.21 0.77 3.96
C GLU A 23 -21.89 2.16 3.39
N TYR A 24 -22.15 2.39 2.09
CA TYR A 24 -22.01 3.70 1.43
C TYR A 24 -23.35 4.43 1.31
N ALA A 25 -24.45 3.71 1.43
CA ALA A 25 -25.79 4.27 1.29
C ALA A 25 -26.18 5.22 2.42
N ASP A 26 -25.61 5.05 3.62
CA ASP A 26 -25.88 5.88 4.80
C ASP A 26 -25.03 7.15 4.86
N ASP A 27 -23.98 7.29 4.01
CA ASP A 27 -23.15 8.49 3.95
C ASP A 27 -23.81 9.58 3.08
N ALA A 28 -24.27 10.65 3.73
CA ALA A 28 -24.88 11.79 3.05
C ALA A 28 -23.94 12.48 2.04
N SER A 29 -22.63 12.48 2.30
CA SER A 29 -21.63 13.06 1.41
C SER A 29 -21.46 12.20 0.15
N PHE A 30 -21.50 10.88 0.30
CA PHE A 30 -21.51 9.94 -0.81
C PHE A 30 -22.76 10.12 -1.69
N ARG A 31 -23.96 10.17 -1.09
CA ARG A 31 -25.20 10.37 -1.84
C ARG A 31 -25.20 11.66 -2.65
N ALA A 32 -24.73 12.77 -2.07
CA ALA A 32 -24.67 14.05 -2.78
C ALA A 32 -23.73 13.98 -4.00
N ARG A 33 -22.57 13.31 -3.87
CA ARG A 33 -21.62 13.09 -4.98
C ARG A 33 -22.19 12.14 -6.02
N PHE A 34 -22.73 11.00 -5.59
CA PHE A 34 -23.35 10.02 -6.49
C PHE A 34 -24.46 10.65 -7.35
N ARG A 35 -25.33 11.48 -6.73
CA ARG A 35 -26.37 12.25 -7.44
C ARG A 35 -25.76 13.16 -8.52
N ARG A 36 -24.71 13.91 -8.16
CA ARG A 36 -24.02 14.80 -9.09
C ARG A 36 -23.41 14.04 -10.26
N GLU A 37 -22.75 12.93 -10.01
CA GLU A 37 -22.11 12.13 -11.05
C GLU A 37 -23.11 11.45 -11.98
N VAL A 38 -24.21 10.93 -11.45
CA VAL A 38 -25.32 10.41 -12.25
C VAL A 38 -25.89 11.50 -13.16
N ALA A 39 -26.07 12.72 -12.63
CA ALA A 39 -26.56 13.86 -13.43
C ALA A 39 -25.61 14.23 -14.58
N ILE A 40 -24.29 14.16 -14.35
CA ILE A 40 -23.27 14.39 -15.38
C ILE A 40 -23.24 13.23 -16.38
N ALA A 41 -23.24 11.98 -15.91
CA ALA A 41 -23.23 10.80 -16.79
C ALA A 41 -24.41 10.77 -17.76
N ARG A 42 -25.57 11.29 -17.34
CA ARG A 42 -26.75 11.46 -18.21
C ARG A 42 -26.54 12.49 -19.35
N GLN A 43 -25.54 13.35 -19.26
CA GLN A 43 -25.24 14.38 -20.30
C GLN A 43 -24.25 13.86 -21.36
N VAL A 44 -23.54 12.76 -21.11
CA VAL A 44 -22.59 12.18 -22.06
C VAL A 44 -23.35 11.68 -23.31
N ARG A 45 -23.05 12.24 -24.47
CA ARG A 45 -23.70 11.93 -25.75
C ARG A 45 -22.69 11.37 -26.75
N THR A 46 -22.56 10.04 -26.78
CA THR A 46 -21.76 9.32 -27.76
C THR A 46 -22.26 7.89 -27.88
N ARG A 47 -22.14 7.28 -29.06
CA ARG A 47 -22.49 5.88 -29.26
C ARG A 47 -21.47 4.91 -28.66
N TYR A 48 -20.27 5.39 -28.30
CA TYR A 48 -19.18 4.58 -27.77
C TYR A 48 -19.08 4.57 -26.25
N ALA A 49 -20.05 5.18 -25.58
CA ALA A 49 -20.22 5.05 -24.14
C ALA A 49 -21.63 4.53 -23.84
N VAL A 50 -21.75 3.70 -22.80
CA VAL A 50 -23.04 3.13 -22.43
C VAL A 50 -23.91 4.22 -21.78
N PRO A 51 -25.13 4.51 -22.31
CA PRO A 51 -25.98 5.51 -21.71
C PRO A 51 -26.58 5.06 -20.39
N VAL A 52 -26.77 6.01 -19.48
CA VAL A 52 -27.58 5.83 -18.27
C VAL A 52 -29.05 5.78 -18.69
N VAL A 53 -29.70 4.67 -18.38
CA VAL A 53 -31.13 4.45 -18.67
C VAL A 53 -31.98 5.02 -17.55
N ASP A 54 -31.62 4.68 -16.31
CA ASP A 54 -32.35 5.15 -15.13
C ASP A 54 -31.44 5.10 -13.88
N ALA A 55 -31.82 5.80 -12.82
CA ALA A 55 -31.12 5.78 -11.54
C ALA A 55 -32.03 6.29 -10.43
N ASP A 56 -31.94 5.67 -9.25
CA ASP A 56 -32.52 6.21 -8.03
C ASP A 56 -31.40 6.42 -6.99
N THR A 57 -31.07 7.68 -6.79
CA THR A 57 -30.03 8.12 -5.86
C THR A 57 -30.55 8.29 -4.43
N GLU A 58 -31.88 8.29 -4.26
CA GLU A 58 -32.55 8.50 -2.96
C GLU A 58 -33.07 7.19 -2.34
N ALA A 59 -33.10 6.10 -3.10
CA ALA A 59 -33.47 4.79 -2.60
C ALA A 59 -32.68 4.40 -1.35
N ALA A 60 -33.22 3.53 -0.50
CA ALA A 60 -32.52 2.96 0.65
C ALA A 60 -31.19 2.30 0.21
N ALA A 61 -31.19 1.58 -0.92
CA ALA A 61 -30.01 1.11 -1.62
C ALA A 61 -29.94 1.87 -2.99
N PRO A 62 -29.17 2.96 -3.10
CA PRO A 62 -29.04 3.71 -4.34
C PRO A 62 -28.57 2.84 -5.49
N TRP A 63 -29.10 3.08 -6.69
CA TRP A 63 -28.77 2.28 -7.86
C TRP A 63 -28.70 3.11 -9.14
N LEU A 64 -27.98 2.54 -10.11
CA LEU A 64 -27.83 3.08 -11.46
C LEU A 64 -28.08 1.96 -12.47
N ALA A 65 -28.96 2.17 -13.43
CA ALA A 65 -29.20 1.29 -14.55
C ALA A 65 -28.60 1.89 -15.84
N THR A 66 -27.83 1.07 -16.55
CA THR A 66 -27.26 1.41 -17.86
C THR A 66 -27.78 0.42 -18.92
N ALA A 67 -27.70 0.78 -20.20
CA ALA A 67 -28.04 -0.13 -21.28
C ALA A 67 -27.13 -1.38 -21.20
N PHE A 68 -27.71 -2.56 -21.38
CA PHE A 68 -26.94 -3.79 -21.42
C PHE A 68 -26.28 -3.99 -22.77
N VAL A 69 -25.00 -4.37 -22.78
CA VAL A 69 -24.22 -4.69 -23.99
C VAL A 69 -23.87 -6.18 -23.98
N PRO A 70 -24.40 -6.99 -24.90
CA PRO A 70 -24.18 -8.45 -24.93
C PRO A 70 -22.84 -8.84 -25.57
N GLY A 71 -21.75 -8.12 -25.24
CA GLY A 71 -20.41 -8.34 -25.77
C GLY A 71 -19.39 -8.73 -24.72
N PRO A 72 -18.26 -9.33 -25.11
CA PRO A 72 -17.13 -9.54 -24.20
C PRO A 72 -16.48 -8.22 -23.86
N SER A 73 -15.81 -8.14 -22.69
CA SER A 73 -14.87 -7.06 -22.46
C SER A 73 -13.64 -7.23 -23.38
N LEU A 74 -12.92 -6.13 -23.61
CA LEU A 74 -11.64 -6.18 -24.32
C LEU A 74 -10.63 -7.11 -23.61
N ALA A 75 -10.69 -7.18 -22.29
CA ALA A 75 -9.86 -8.11 -21.51
C ALA A 75 -10.20 -9.57 -21.84
N ASP A 76 -11.50 -9.92 -21.83
CA ASP A 76 -11.96 -11.28 -22.19
C ASP A 76 -11.59 -11.63 -23.63
N ALA A 77 -11.81 -10.69 -24.56
CA ALA A 77 -11.55 -10.92 -25.99
C ALA A 77 -10.05 -11.14 -26.26
N VAL A 78 -9.18 -10.32 -25.69
CA VAL A 78 -7.72 -10.49 -25.83
C VAL A 78 -7.25 -11.75 -25.11
N GLY A 79 -7.81 -12.06 -23.95
CA GLY A 79 -7.48 -13.30 -23.21
C GLY A 79 -7.88 -14.58 -23.97
N ALA A 80 -9.02 -14.56 -24.68
CA ALA A 80 -9.53 -15.73 -25.41
C ALA A 80 -9.00 -15.85 -26.84
N ALA A 81 -8.83 -14.73 -27.56
CA ALA A 81 -8.49 -14.70 -28.98
C ALA A 81 -7.09 -14.14 -29.31
N GLY A 82 -6.33 -13.74 -28.29
CA GLY A 82 -5.04 -13.07 -28.45
C GLY A 82 -5.15 -11.59 -28.82
N PRO A 83 -4.00 -10.92 -29.09
CA PRO A 83 -3.93 -9.52 -29.45
C PRO A 83 -4.78 -9.18 -30.68
N LEU A 84 -5.30 -7.95 -30.70
CA LEU A 84 -6.07 -7.47 -31.83
C LEU A 84 -5.17 -7.10 -33.02
N PRO A 85 -5.62 -7.32 -34.28
CA PRO A 85 -4.93 -6.81 -35.46
C PRO A 85 -4.74 -5.28 -35.37
N VAL A 86 -3.64 -4.77 -35.92
CA VAL A 86 -3.27 -3.34 -35.86
C VAL A 86 -4.38 -2.42 -36.33
N ARG A 87 -5.07 -2.77 -37.44
CA ARG A 87 -6.23 -2.02 -37.95
C ARG A 87 -7.36 -1.90 -36.90
N SER A 88 -7.60 -3.00 -36.15
CA SER A 88 -8.62 -3.03 -35.10
C SER A 88 -8.22 -2.15 -33.92
N VAL A 89 -6.91 -2.09 -33.59
CA VAL A 89 -6.40 -1.22 -32.53
C VAL A 89 -6.53 0.27 -32.90
N TRP A 90 -6.27 0.63 -34.17
CA TRP A 90 -6.48 1.99 -34.65
C TRP A 90 -7.96 2.40 -34.58
N ALA A 91 -8.87 1.53 -35.05
CA ALA A 91 -10.31 1.77 -34.95
C ALA A 91 -10.77 1.88 -33.51
N LEU A 92 -10.30 1.00 -32.61
CA LEU A 92 -10.55 1.06 -31.16
C LEU A 92 -10.08 2.40 -30.56
N GLY A 93 -8.85 2.81 -30.89
CA GLY A 93 -8.27 4.08 -30.42
C GLY A 93 -9.10 5.29 -30.81
N ARG A 94 -9.53 5.35 -32.09
CA ARG A 94 -10.40 6.42 -32.60
C ARG A 94 -11.73 6.50 -31.85
N MET A 95 -12.43 5.36 -31.73
CA MET A 95 -13.75 5.28 -31.13
C MET A 95 -13.72 5.54 -29.61
N LEU A 96 -12.70 5.04 -28.90
CA LEU A 96 -12.54 5.35 -27.47
C LEU A 96 -12.12 6.79 -27.24
N ALA A 97 -11.28 7.37 -28.12
CA ALA A 97 -10.93 8.79 -28.02
C ALA A 97 -12.17 9.68 -28.22
N GLU A 98 -13.12 9.32 -29.12
CA GLU A 98 -14.41 10.00 -29.28
C GLU A 98 -15.27 9.86 -28.00
N ALA A 99 -15.30 8.69 -27.38
CA ALA A 99 -16.00 8.49 -26.11
C ALA A 99 -15.44 9.40 -25.01
N LEU A 100 -14.12 9.46 -24.88
CA LEU A 100 -13.46 10.30 -23.88
C LEU A 100 -13.63 11.79 -24.16
N GLU A 101 -13.60 12.21 -25.43
CA GLU A 101 -13.89 13.61 -25.80
C GLU A 101 -15.29 14.03 -25.34
N ALA A 102 -16.31 13.17 -25.52
CA ALA A 102 -17.66 13.42 -25.05
C ALA A 102 -17.75 13.49 -23.52
N VAL A 103 -17.02 12.61 -22.80
CA VAL A 103 -16.92 12.62 -21.33
C VAL A 103 -16.30 13.93 -20.84
N HIS A 104 -15.17 14.33 -21.43
CA HIS A 104 -14.44 15.54 -21.04
C HIS A 104 -15.24 16.81 -21.36
N THR A 105 -15.98 16.83 -22.47
CA THR A 105 -16.88 17.94 -22.85
C THR A 105 -18.04 18.08 -21.86
N ALA A 106 -18.52 16.98 -21.27
CA ALA A 106 -19.52 17.02 -20.20
C ALA A 106 -18.96 17.52 -18.85
N GLY A 107 -17.68 17.91 -18.79
CA GLY A 107 -17.03 18.44 -17.58
C GLY A 107 -16.64 17.39 -16.55
N THR A 108 -16.47 16.14 -16.96
CA THR A 108 -16.05 15.04 -16.08
C THR A 108 -14.87 14.26 -16.65
N VAL A 109 -14.27 13.41 -15.83
CA VAL A 109 -13.15 12.49 -16.15
C VAL A 109 -13.60 11.08 -15.86
N HIS A 110 -13.26 10.13 -16.71
CA HIS A 110 -13.70 8.73 -16.55
C HIS A 110 -13.01 8.03 -15.37
N ARG A 111 -11.70 8.28 -15.18
CA ARG A 111 -10.86 7.82 -14.07
C ARG A 111 -10.62 6.29 -13.98
N ASP A 112 -11.29 5.45 -14.78
CA ASP A 112 -11.15 3.99 -14.77
C ASP A 112 -11.17 3.36 -16.17
N VAL A 113 -10.46 3.97 -17.11
CA VAL A 113 -10.30 3.42 -18.48
C VAL A 113 -9.39 2.21 -18.42
N LYS A 114 -9.96 1.04 -18.68
CA LYS A 114 -9.23 -0.26 -18.66
C LYS A 114 -9.90 -1.27 -19.58
N PRO A 115 -9.22 -2.35 -20.01
CA PRO A 115 -9.79 -3.36 -20.89
C PRO A 115 -11.07 -4.02 -20.36
N GLY A 116 -11.21 -4.17 -19.04
CA GLY A 116 -12.43 -4.71 -18.43
C GLY A 116 -13.64 -3.79 -18.54
N ASN A 117 -13.42 -2.47 -18.71
CA ASN A 117 -14.47 -1.46 -18.84
C ASN A 117 -14.75 -1.06 -20.31
N VAL A 118 -14.19 -1.81 -21.27
CA VAL A 118 -14.45 -1.64 -22.71
C VAL A 118 -15.14 -2.89 -23.21
N LEU A 119 -16.47 -2.82 -23.43
CA LEU A 119 -17.24 -3.91 -24.04
C LEU A 119 -17.15 -3.80 -25.56
N LEU A 120 -17.05 -4.93 -26.24
CA LEU A 120 -16.93 -4.98 -27.68
C LEU A 120 -18.28 -5.31 -28.33
N ALA A 121 -18.71 -4.48 -29.26
CA ALA A 121 -19.90 -4.70 -30.07
C ALA A 121 -19.56 -4.59 -31.56
N PRO A 122 -20.36 -5.17 -32.47
CA PRO A 122 -20.08 -5.17 -33.90
C PRO A 122 -19.93 -3.75 -34.49
N ASP A 123 -20.68 -2.79 -33.96
CA ASP A 123 -20.73 -1.38 -34.38
C ASP A 123 -19.80 -0.46 -33.58
N GLY A 124 -18.91 -1.01 -32.74
CA GLY A 124 -17.90 -0.29 -32.00
C GLY A 124 -17.82 -0.65 -30.52
N PRO A 125 -16.78 -0.21 -29.83
CA PRO A 125 -16.63 -0.43 -28.38
C PRO A 125 -17.70 0.35 -27.60
N ARG A 126 -17.93 -0.08 -26.37
CA ARG A 126 -18.79 0.60 -25.41
C ARG A 126 -18.02 0.78 -24.11
N LEU A 127 -17.68 2.02 -23.79
CA LEU A 127 -17.05 2.38 -22.52
C LEU A 127 -18.11 2.37 -21.41
N ILE A 128 -17.86 1.61 -20.35
CA ILE A 128 -18.75 1.43 -19.20
C ILE A 128 -18.11 1.96 -17.93
N ASP A 129 -18.90 2.06 -16.85
CA ASP A 129 -18.45 2.41 -15.51
C ASP A 129 -17.68 3.74 -15.43
N PHE A 130 -18.33 4.82 -15.89
CA PHE A 130 -17.84 6.16 -15.55
C PHE A 130 -17.61 6.21 -14.05
N GLY A 131 -16.51 6.79 -13.59
CA GLY A 131 -16.04 6.76 -12.21
C GLY A 131 -17.00 7.21 -11.10
N ILE A 132 -18.30 6.99 -11.31
CA ILE A 132 -19.44 7.34 -10.46
C ILE A 132 -19.29 6.91 -8.99
N ALA A 133 -18.43 5.93 -8.72
CA ALA A 133 -18.16 5.45 -7.37
C ALA A 133 -16.78 5.88 -6.82
N ARG A 134 -15.98 6.63 -7.61
CA ARG A 134 -14.62 7.06 -7.26
C ARG A 134 -14.51 8.48 -6.71
N ALA A 135 -15.59 9.24 -6.67
CA ALA A 135 -15.63 10.54 -6.02
C ALA A 135 -15.44 10.49 -4.49
N LEU A 136 -15.22 9.30 -3.93
CA LEU A 136 -14.75 9.14 -2.55
C LEU A 136 -13.32 9.64 -2.32
N ASP A 137 -12.54 9.89 -3.41
CA ASP A 137 -11.09 10.05 -3.33
C ASP A 137 -10.57 11.47 -3.60
N ASP A 138 -11.43 12.49 -3.74
CA ASP A 138 -10.97 13.90 -3.75
C ASP A 138 -10.56 14.42 -2.35
N THR A 139 -10.83 13.65 -1.31
CA THR A 139 -10.29 13.85 0.03
C THR A 139 -9.93 12.49 0.61
N VAL A 140 -8.62 12.24 0.67
CA VAL A 140 -8.03 11.19 1.49
C VAL A 140 -8.00 9.79 0.86
N LEU A 141 -6.87 9.46 0.27
CA LEU A 141 -6.29 8.11 0.40
C LEU A 141 -6.06 7.83 1.90
N THR A 142 -7.11 7.90 2.71
CA THR A 142 -7.05 7.64 4.14
C THR A 142 -8.04 6.56 4.49
N ALA A 143 -7.50 5.61 5.20
CA ALA A 143 -8.16 4.53 5.88
C ALA A 143 -8.79 3.44 4.97
N ALA A 144 -8.20 2.27 5.07
CA ALA A 144 -8.61 0.97 4.56
C ALA A 144 -8.29 0.65 3.09
N ASP A 145 -7.08 0.11 2.85
CA ASP A 145 -6.78 -1.06 2.00
C ASP A 145 -7.35 -1.15 0.57
N VAL A 146 -7.73 -0.08 -0.10
CA VAL A 146 -8.15 -0.20 -1.49
C VAL A 146 -7.44 0.83 -2.36
N VAL A 147 -6.39 0.41 -3.06
CA VAL A 147 -6.06 1.04 -4.34
C VAL A 147 -7.25 0.80 -5.25
N VAL A 148 -8.17 1.79 -5.29
CA VAL A 148 -9.37 1.73 -6.11
C VAL A 148 -8.96 1.93 -7.56
N GLY A 149 -8.63 0.82 -8.24
CA GLY A 149 -8.27 0.80 -9.65
C GLY A 149 -7.58 -0.49 -10.05
N SER A 150 -7.50 -0.74 -11.35
CA SER A 150 -6.70 -1.84 -11.92
C SER A 150 -5.27 -1.36 -12.09
N PRO A 151 -4.30 -1.80 -11.27
CA PRO A 151 -2.98 -1.18 -11.14
C PRO A 151 -2.21 -1.01 -12.45
N GLY A 152 -2.43 -1.76 -13.46
CA GLY A 152 -1.69 -1.66 -14.71
C GLY A 152 -2.23 -0.65 -15.74
N PHE A 153 -3.27 0.13 -15.39
CA PHE A 153 -3.93 1.09 -16.30
C PHE A 153 -4.13 2.47 -15.67
N LEU A 154 -3.72 2.68 -14.42
CA LEU A 154 -3.76 3.97 -13.74
C LEU A 154 -2.71 4.91 -14.33
N SER A 155 -3.02 6.20 -14.37
CA SER A 155 -2.04 7.23 -14.72
C SER A 155 -1.05 7.49 -13.56
N PRO A 156 0.14 8.07 -13.84
CA PRO A 156 1.11 8.45 -12.80
C PRO A 156 0.50 9.33 -11.71
N GLU A 157 -0.29 10.35 -12.09
CA GLU A 157 -0.94 11.25 -11.15
C GLU A 157 -2.00 10.54 -10.30
N GLN A 158 -2.74 9.55 -10.85
CA GLN A 158 -3.64 8.71 -10.06
C GLN A 158 -2.87 7.82 -9.08
N ALA A 159 -1.75 7.23 -9.53
CA ALA A 159 -0.90 6.43 -8.69
C ALA A 159 -0.26 7.23 -7.54
N GLN A 160 -0.08 8.53 -7.73
CA GLN A 160 0.53 9.46 -6.79
C GLN A 160 -0.50 10.26 -5.95
N GLY A 161 -1.80 10.05 -6.15
CA GLY A 161 -2.83 10.86 -5.48
C GLY A 161 -2.83 12.34 -5.86
N ARG A 162 -2.26 12.69 -7.02
CA ARG A 162 -2.27 14.06 -7.55
C ARG A 162 -3.62 14.38 -8.21
N PRO A 163 -3.94 15.67 -8.45
CA PRO A 163 -5.16 16.04 -9.15
C PRO A 163 -5.32 15.33 -10.50
N VAL A 164 -6.46 14.67 -10.69
CA VAL A 164 -6.79 13.86 -11.85
C VAL A 164 -7.60 14.69 -12.85
N GLY A 165 -7.17 14.74 -14.10
CA GLY A 165 -7.81 15.47 -15.18
C GLY A 165 -8.00 14.64 -16.45
N PRO A 166 -8.51 15.23 -17.55
CA PRO A 166 -8.67 14.58 -18.85
C PRO A 166 -7.42 13.85 -19.36
N ALA A 167 -6.24 14.37 -19.09
CA ALA A 167 -4.97 13.75 -19.46
C ALA A 167 -4.71 12.40 -18.80
N SER A 168 -5.34 12.13 -17.64
CA SER A 168 -5.26 10.83 -16.96
C SER A 168 -5.97 9.73 -17.77
N ASP A 169 -7.15 10.03 -18.32
CA ASP A 169 -7.88 9.07 -19.18
C ASP A 169 -7.11 8.78 -20.48
N VAL A 170 -6.40 9.79 -21.01
CA VAL A 170 -5.54 9.63 -22.20
C VAL A 170 -4.38 8.68 -21.92
N PHE A 171 -3.76 8.79 -20.75
CA PHE A 171 -2.72 7.84 -20.35
C PHE A 171 -3.28 6.41 -20.24
N SER A 172 -4.42 6.26 -19.58
CA SER A 172 -5.09 4.95 -19.45
C SER A 172 -5.51 4.38 -20.80
N LEU A 173 -5.96 5.23 -21.74
CA LEU A 173 -6.22 4.82 -23.13
C LEU A 173 -4.94 4.34 -23.82
N GLY A 174 -3.80 5.01 -23.65
CA GLY A 174 -2.50 4.54 -24.12
C GLY A 174 -2.16 3.13 -23.63
N CYS A 175 -2.40 2.86 -22.34
CA CYS A 175 -2.23 1.51 -21.75
C CYS A 175 -3.17 0.48 -22.39
N VAL A 176 -4.43 0.86 -22.63
CA VAL A 176 -5.43 -0.01 -23.29
C VAL A 176 -5.02 -0.35 -24.72
N LEU A 177 -4.52 0.62 -25.49
CA LEU A 177 -4.07 0.38 -26.88
C LEU A 177 -2.82 -0.51 -26.93
N ALA A 178 -1.86 -0.30 -26.04
CA ALA A 178 -0.70 -1.18 -25.91
C ALA A 178 -1.12 -2.62 -25.59
N TYR A 179 -2.02 -2.79 -24.61
CA TYR A 179 -2.58 -4.08 -24.22
C TYR A 179 -3.35 -4.74 -25.39
N ALA A 180 -4.20 -3.99 -26.07
CA ALA A 180 -4.95 -4.52 -27.21
C ALA A 180 -4.03 -5.03 -28.34
N ALA A 181 -2.89 -4.34 -28.57
CA ALA A 181 -1.94 -4.70 -29.61
C ALA A 181 -1.00 -5.86 -29.24
N THR A 182 -0.74 -6.11 -27.95
CA THR A 182 0.32 -7.04 -27.51
C THR A 182 -0.19 -8.16 -26.60
N GLY A 183 -1.37 -8.00 -25.99
CA GLY A 183 -1.86 -8.88 -24.92
C GLY A 183 -1.17 -8.64 -23.56
N THR A 184 -0.20 -7.73 -23.50
CA THR A 184 0.58 -7.47 -22.29
C THR A 184 0.38 -6.03 -21.76
N ARG A 185 0.45 -5.86 -20.46
CA ARG A 185 0.35 -4.55 -19.83
C ARG A 185 1.67 -3.77 -20.01
N PRO A 186 1.65 -2.51 -20.41
CA PRO A 186 2.89 -1.75 -20.69
C PRO A 186 3.79 -1.53 -19.47
N PHE A 187 3.24 -1.61 -18.27
CA PHE A 187 4.01 -1.54 -17.01
C PHE A 187 4.11 -2.90 -16.31
N GLY A 188 3.80 -3.99 -17.03
CA GLY A 188 3.90 -5.36 -16.55
C GLY A 188 2.81 -5.75 -15.55
N SER A 189 3.03 -6.89 -14.93
CA SER A 189 2.20 -7.48 -13.86
C SER A 189 3.03 -7.63 -12.59
N GLY A 190 2.41 -8.11 -11.50
CA GLY A 190 3.06 -8.32 -10.21
C GLY A 190 2.37 -7.54 -9.08
N PRO A 191 3.03 -7.36 -7.92
CA PRO A 191 2.50 -6.60 -6.81
C PRO A 191 2.03 -5.21 -7.23
N VAL A 192 0.94 -4.75 -6.63
CA VAL A 192 0.30 -3.46 -6.98
C VAL A 192 1.30 -2.32 -6.94
N GLU A 193 2.10 -2.26 -5.89
CA GLU A 193 3.11 -1.24 -5.64
C GLU A 193 4.20 -1.25 -6.72
N ALA A 194 4.64 -2.44 -7.13
CA ALA A 194 5.65 -2.57 -8.18
C ALA A 194 5.11 -2.12 -9.56
N VAL A 195 3.82 -2.38 -9.83
CA VAL A 195 3.16 -1.89 -11.05
C VAL A 195 2.98 -0.39 -10.98
N LEU A 196 2.52 0.16 -9.85
CA LEU A 196 2.37 1.60 -9.63
C LEU A 196 3.73 2.30 -9.74
N PHE A 197 4.77 1.74 -9.14
CA PHE A 197 6.14 2.25 -9.27
C PHE A 197 6.55 2.35 -10.73
N ARG A 198 6.42 1.26 -11.49
CA ARG A 198 6.77 1.26 -12.92
C ARG A 198 5.92 2.23 -13.72
N THR A 199 4.64 2.36 -13.37
CA THR A 199 3.75 3.35 -14.03
C THR A 199 4.26 4.77 -13.84
N VAL A 200 4.81 5.09 -12.69
CA VAL A 200 5.31 6.44 -12.38
C VAL A 200 6.72 6.66 -12.94
N TYR A 201 7.62 5.69 -12.80
CA TYR A 201 9.06 5.93 -12.99
C TYR A 201 9.68 5.23 -14.19
N ASP A 202 9.18 4.06 -14.57
CA ASP A 202 9.81 3.29 -15.64
C ASP A 202 9.23 3.66 -17.02
N PRO A 203 10.02 3.56 -18.08
CA PRO A 203 9.50 3.64 -19.44
C PRO A 203 8.51 2.50 -19.68
N ALA A 204 7.47 2.75 -20.47
CA ALA A 204 6.53 1.73 -20.88
C ALA A 204 7.23 0.66 -21.74
N ARG A 205 6.92 -0.61 -21.49
CA ARG A 205 7.36 -1.73 -22.32
C ARG A 205 6.42 -1.84 -23.52
N LEU A 206 6.91 -1.47 -24.69
CA LEU A 206 6.14 -1.43 -25.94
C LEU A 206 6.68 -2.43 -26.98
N ASP A 207 7.35 -3.47 -26.51
CA ASP A 207 7.81 -4.57 -27.37
C ASP A 207 6.62 -5.24 -28.05
N GLY A 208 6.70 -5.43 -29.36
CA GLY A 208 5.58 -5.96 -30.15
C GLY A 208 4.54 -4.93 -30.60
N VAL A 209 4.55 -3.69 -30.11
CA VAL A 209 3.69 -2.62 -30.62
C VAL A 209 4.26 -2.13 -31.97
N PRO A 210 3.47 -2.15 -33.08
CA PRO A 210 3.92 -1.67 -34.39
C PRO A 210 4.38 -0.22 -34.38
N ALA A 211 5.43 0.10 -35.13
CA ALA A 211 6.16 1.37 -35.06
C ALA A 211 5.25 2.63 -35.14
N ARG A 212 4.28 2.66 -36.07
CA ARG A 212 3.33 3.78 -36.21
C ARG A 212 2.42 3.94 -35.01
N LEU A 213 1.89 2.82 -34.48
CA LEU A 213 1.05 2.83 -33.28
C LEU A 213 1.86 3.15 -32.03
N ARG A 214 3.11 2.68 -31.97
CA ARG A 214 4.03 2.94 -30.85
C ARG A 214 4.22 4.44 -30.61
N ALA A 215 4.43 5.26 -31.64
CA ALA A 215 4.58 6.70 -31.48
C ALA A 215 3.37 7.37 -30.82
N VAL A 216 2.16 6.93 -31.17
CA VAL A 216 0.92 7.44 -30.55
C VAL A 216 0.78 6.97 -29.11
N VAL A 217 1.07 5.69 -28.84
CA VAL A 217 1.03 5.12 -27.49
C VAL A 217 2.08 5.80 -26.58
N GLU A 218 3.31 6.01 -27.06
CA GLU A 218 4.35 6.72 -26.31
C GLU A 218 3.92 8.15 -25.94
N ALA A 219 3.31 8.88 -26.88
CA ALA A 219 2.78 10.20 -26.60
C ALA A 219 1.69 10.19 -25.49
N CYS A 220 0.80 9.19 -25.52
CA CYS A 220 -0.21 9.02 -24.47
C CYS A 220 0.43 8.68 -23.11
N LEU A 221 1.50 7.86 -23.10
CA LEU A 221 2.18 7.35 -21.89
C LEU A 221 3.26 8.30 -21.36
N THR A 222 3.32 9.53 -21.87
CA THR A 222 4.15 10.59 -21.29
C THR A 222 3.80 10.78 -19.81
N LYS A 223 4.84 10.82 -18.94
CA LYS A 223 4.63 10.86 -17.49
C LYS A 223 3.94 12.16 -17.04
N GLU A 224 4.39 13.29 -17.57
CA GLU A 224 3.79 14.60 -17.28
C GLU A 224 2.48 14.79 -18.05
N PRO A 225 1.35 15.08 -17.35
CA PRO A 225 0.04 15.23 -17.99
C PRO A 225 -0.02 16.27 -19.11
N ALA A 226 0.71 17.38 -18.94
CA ALA A 226 0.73 18.47 -19.93
C ALA A 226 1.40 18.10 -21.27
N GLY A 227 2.22 17.04 -21.28
CA GLY A 227 2.89 16.52 -22.49
C GLY A 227 2.02 15.55 -23.29
N ARG A 228 0.86 15.15 -22.80
CA ARG A 228 -0.02 14.18 -23.47
C ARG A 228 -0.94 14.86 -24.48
N PRO A 229 -1.32 14.17 -25.57
CA PRO A 229 -2.30 14.67 -26.51
C PRO A 229 -3.70 14.78 -25.85
N THR A 230 -4.57 15.60 -26.43
CA THR A 230 -5.99 15.61 -26.05
C THR A 230 -6.74 14.43 -26.68
N ALA A 231 -7.89 14.05 -26.12
CA ALA A 231 -8.75 13.02 -26.70
C ALA A 231 -9.18 13.37 -28.15
N ALA A 232 -9.51 14.64 -28.41
CA ALA A 232 -9.83 15.15 -29.76
C ALA A 232 -8.65 14.97 -30.73
N HIS A 233 -7.42 15.25 -30.30
CA HIS A 233 -6.22 15.05 -31.12
C HIS A 233 -6.00 13.57 -31.42
N LEU A 234 -6.13 12.70 -30.43
CA LEU A 234 -6.01 11.23 -30.60
C LEU A 234 -7.05 10.71 -31.59
N ARG A 235 -8.30 11.15 -31.49
CA ARG A 235 -9.37 10.81 -32.43
C ARG A 235 -8.96 11.15 -33.86
N ALA A 236 -8.43 12.34 -34.09
CA ALA A 236 -8.00 12.78 -35.42
C ALA A 236 -6.82 11.96 -35.96
N VAL A 237 -5.82 11.66 -35.11
CA VAL A 237 -4.65 10.84 -35.49
C VAL A 237 -5.07 9.40 -35.80
N CYS A 238 -5.88 8.78 -34.94
CA CYS A 238 -6.34 7.41 -35.15
C CYS A 238 -7.30 7.26 -36.33
N ALA A 239 -7.97 8.31 -36.78
CA ALA A 239 -8.85 8.29 -37.94
C ALA A 239 -8.10 8.10 -39.28
N GLN A 240 -6.80 8.39 -39.32
CA GLN A 240 -6.00 8.28 -40.55
C GLN A 240 -5.71 6.81 -40.97
N ASP A 241 -5.68 5.89 -40.01
CA ASP A 241 -5.30 4.48 -40.21
C ASP A 241 -6.43 3.49 -39.82
N GLY A 242 -7.58 3.96 -39.29
CA GLY A 242 -8.67 3.13 -38.78
C GLY A 242 -9.98 3.25 -39.58
N THR A 243 -10.46 2.16 -40.17
CA THR A 243 -11.79 2.05 -40.79
C THR A 243 -12.79 1.44 -39.82
N GLU A 244 -14.07 1.89 -39.85
CA GLU A 244 -15.13 1.32 -39.00
C GLU A 244 -15.69 0.00 -39.53
N GLU A 245 -15.60 -0.26 -40.86
CA GLU A 245 -16.10 -1.47 -41.44
C GLU A 245 -15.28 -2.70 -41.04
N ALA A 246 -15.95 -3.72 -40.50
CA ALA A 246 -15.36 -4.98 -40.05
C ALA A 246 -14.16 -4.78 -39.12
N TRP A 247 -14.29 -3.84 -38.17
CA TRP A 247 -13.21 -3.43 -37.29
C TRP A 247 -12.70 -4.53 -36.34
N LEU A 248 -13.52 -5.57 -36.05
CA LEU A 248 -13.16 -6.71 -35.21
C LEU A 248 -12.73 -7.93 -36.05
N PRO A 249 -11.77 -8.74 -35.56
CA PRO A 249 -11.46 -10.04 -36.19
C PRO A 249 -12.59 -11.04 -35.98
N HIS A 250 -12.69 -12.04 -36.88
CA HIS A 250 -13.74 -13.06 -36.83
C HIS A 250 -13.82 -13.82 -35.51
N SER A 251 -12.68 -14.08 -34.85
CA SER A 251 -12.64 -14.74 -33.55
C SER A 251 -13.41 -13.95 -32.49
N VAL A 252 -13.30 -12.63 -32.48
CA VAL A 252 -14.02 -11.76 -31.53
C VAL A 252 -15.50 -11.61 -31.91
N THR A 253 -15.82 -11.49 -33.20
CA THR A 253 -17.23 -11.48 -33.66
C THR A 253 -17.96 -12.77 -33.30
N HIS A 254 -17.28 -13.89 -33.33
CA HIS A 254 -17.84 -15.19 -32.90
C HIS A 254 -18.14 -15.18 -31.38
N LEU A 255 -17.22 -14.68 -30.55
CA LEU A 255 -17.45 -14.52 -29.11
C LEU A 255 -18.64 -13.63 -28.80
N ILE A 256 -18.83 -12.53 -29.57
CA ILE A 256 -19.99 -11.65 -29.43
C ILE A 256 -21.28 -12.40 -29.76
N ALA A 257 -21.30 -13.18 -30.89
CA ALA A 257 -22.45 -13.95 -31.30
C ALA A 257 -22.84 -15.03 -30.28
N GLU A 258 -21.86 -15.74 -29.72
CA GLU A 258 -22.09 -16.73 -28.66
C GLU A 258 -22.69 -16.14 -27.40
N ARG A 259 -22.15 -14.99 -26.95
CA ARG A 259 -22.68 -14.29 -25.76
C ARG A 259 -24.09 -13.76 -26.00
N SER A 260 -24.34 -13.19 -27.19
CA SER A 260 -25.66 -12.74 -27.58
C SER A 260 -26.70 -13.88 -27.64
N ALA A 261 -26.32 -15.03 -28.20
CA ALA A 261 -27.17 -16.21 -28.24
C ALA A 261 -27.51 -16.72 -26.82
N ARG A 262 -26.54 -16.75 -25.90
CA ARG A 262 -26.79 -17.12 -24.50
C ARG A 262 -27.77 -16.15 -23.80
N MET A 263 -27.69 -14.85 -24.10
CA MET A 263 -28.63 -13.87 -23.53
C MET A 263 -30.05 -14.03 -24.05
N LEU A 264 -30.20 -14.43 -25.34
CA LEU A 264 -31.51 -14.70 -25.93
C LEU A 264 -32.14 -15.99 -25.39
N SER A 265 -31.33 -16.93 -24.86
CA SER A 265 -31.78 -18.19 -24.27
C SER A 265 -32.03 -18.10 -22.76
N LEU A 266 -31.94 -16.93 -22.16
CA LEU A 266 -32.29 -16.75 -20.75
C LEU A 266 -33.77 -17.03 -20.50
N PRO A 267 -34.15 -17.78 -19.45
CA PRO A 267 -35.55 -18.02 -19.11
C PRO A 267 -36.29 -16.69 -18.83
N GLU A 268 -37.62 -16.73 -19.02
CA GLU A 268 -38.44 -15.62 -18.56
C GLU A 268 -38.23 -15.43 -17.05
N ILE A 269 -37.94 -14.18 -16.67
CA ILE A 269 -37.72 -13.83 -15.26
C ILE A 269 -39.05 -13.33 -14.72
N ASP A 270 -39.54 -13.93 -13.63
CA ASP A 270 -40.71 -13.43 -12.92
C ASP A 270 -40.49 -11.99 -12.46
N ALA A 271 -41.56 -11.19 -12.46
CA ALA A 271 -41.48 -9.80 -12.02
C ALA A 271 -41.01 -9.74 -10.57
N THR A 272 -39.96 -8.96 -10.33
CA THR A 272 -39.48 -8.71 -8.97
C THR A 272 -40.53 -7.91 -8.22
N HIS A 273 -41.19 -8.51 -7.25
CA HIS A 273 -42.07 -7.80 -6.34
C HIS A 273 -41.19 -7.08 -5.29
N VAL A 274 -41.17 -5.76 -5.32
CA VAL A 274 -40.64 -4.97 -4.24
C VAL A 274 -41.77 -4.91 -3.18
N ASP A 275 -41.59 -5.57 -2.06
CA ASP A 275 -42.48 -5.38 -0.90
C ASP A 275 -42.31 -3.91 -0.45
N SER A 276 -43.26 -3.07 -0.90
CA SER A 276 -43.40 -1.75 -0.30
C SER A 276 -43.79 -1.98 1.16
N PRO A 277 -43.10 -1.39 2.14
CA PRO A 277 -43.53 -1.49 3.53
C PRO A 277 -44.95 -0.93 3.59
N ALA A 278 -45.88 -1.77 4.07
CA ALA A 278 -47.25 -1.38 4.26
C ALA A 278 -47.29 -0.11 5.13
N PRO A 279 -48.14 0.90 4.79
CA PRO A 279 -48.24 2.11 5.60
C PRO A 279 -48.67 1.70 7.02
N THR A 280 -47.79 1.93 7.97
CA THR A 280 -48.07 1.72 9.41
C THR A 280 -49.14 2.74 9.80
N VAL A 281 -50.35 2.30 9.92
CA VAL A 281 -51.45 3.08 10.53
C VAL A 281 -51.07 3.28 11.99
N PRO A 282 -50.99 4.51 12.50
CA PRO A 282 -50.69 4.72 13.90
C PRO A 282 -51.87 4.23 14.75
N SER A 283 -51.63 3.17 15.50
CA SER A 283 -52.58 2.68 16.54
C SER A 283 -52.51 3.65 17.69
N ILE A 284 -53.59 4.40 17.89
CA ILE A 284 -53.82 5.23 19.09
C ILE A 284 -54.20 4.28 20.22
N GLY A 285 -53.37 4.21 21.24
CA GLY A 285 -53.61 3.39 22.42
C GLY A 285 -52.80 3.87 23.62
N SER A 286 -53.38 4.83 24.34
CA SER A 286 -53.36 5.15 25.77
C SER A 286 -52.12 4.85 26.63
N ASP A 287 -51.63 5.96 27.19
CA ASP A 287 -51.14 6.21 28.54
C ASP A 287 -50.34 5.12 29.29
N THR A 288 -49.07 5.40 29.50
CA THR A 288 -48.52 5.41 30.88
C THR A 288 -47.26 6.28 30.91
N THR A 289 -47.39 7.44 31.52
CA THR A 289 -46.32 8.33 31.93
C THR A 289 -45.44 7.66 32.96
N GLN A 290 -44.16 7.46 32.65
CA GLN A 290 -43.12 7.30 33.67
C GLN A 290 -42.10 8.43 33.50
N ASP A 291 -42.15 9.32 34.49
CA ASP A 291 -41.23 10.42 34.77
C ASP A 291 -39.79 9.90 34.92
N VAL A 292 -38.92 10.17 33.97
CA VAL A 292 -37.46 10.02 34.16
C VAL A 292 -36.86 11.42 34.30
N ARG A 293 -36.63 11.82 35.55
CA ARG A 293 -35.88 13.05 35.90
C ARG A 293 -34.38 12.85 35.55
N PRO A 294 -33.73 13.83 34.93
CA PRO A 294 -32.27 13.79 34.72
C PRO A 294 -31.53 14.03 36.06
N PRO A 295 -30.44 13.32 36.32
CA PRO A 295 -29.65 13.52 37.54
C PRO A 295 -28.90 14.86 37.52
N GLY A 296 -29.05 15.58 38.62
CA GLY A 296 -28.57 16.93 38.80
C GLY A 296 -27.06 17.07 38.79
N ARG A 297 -26.63 18.26 38.32
CA ARG A 297 -25.26 18.76 38.12
C ARG A 297 -24.31 18.82 39.34
N ARG A 298 -24.63 18.16 40.46
CA ARG A 298 -23.85 18.23 41.71
C ARG A 298 -22.91 17.06 42.00
N ARG A 299 -22.83 16.03 41.12
CA ARG A 299 -21.91 14.89 41.32
C ARG A 299 -20.70 14.86 40.40
N ALA A 300 -20.52 15.88 39.53
CA ALA A 300 -19.35 15.98 38.65
C ALA A 300 -18.17 16.77 39.25
N LEU A 301 -18.33 17.39 40.42
CA LEU A 301 -17.28 18.23 41.02
C LEU A 301 -16.45 17.56 42.13
N THR A 302 -16.76 16.32 42.51
CA THR A 302 -16.01 15.61 43.56
C THR A 302 -14.95 14.62 43.03
N TYR A 303 -14.83 14.44 41.74
CA TYR A 303 -13.78 13.57 41.14
C TYR A 303 -12.56 14.36 40.58
N LEU A 304 -12.60 15.69 40.60
CA LEU A 304 -11.47 16.54 40.11
C LEU A 304 -10.50 17.01 41.20
N ALA A 305 -10.75 16.66 42.45
CA ALA A 305 -9.89 17.14 43.56
C ALA A 305 -8.86 16.09 44.06
N SER A 306 -8.92 14.85 43.61
CA SER A 306 -8.02 13.77 44.06
C SER A 306 -6.88 13.39 43.11
N THR A 307 -6.79 14.01 41.93
CA THR A 307 -5.71 13.76 40.97
C THR A 307 -4.59 14.83 40.93
N ALA A 308 -4.74 15.90 41.66
CA ALA A 308 -3.73 16.98 41.70
C ALA A 308 -2.59 16.77 42.72
N ALA A 309 -2.73 15.84 43.68
CA ALA A 309 -1.72 15.58 44.70
C ALA A 309 -0.68 14.51 44.35
N GLY A 310 -0.93 13.70 43.29
CA GLY A 310 -0.02 12.62 42.85
C GLY A 310 1.07 13.03 41.84
N LEU A 311 0.93 14.19 41.22
CA LEU A 311 1.85 14.65 40.15
C LEU A 311 2.97 15.59 40.63
N ALA A 312 2.93 16.02 41.87
CA ALA A 312 3.98 16.91 42.43
C ALA A 312 5.21 16.20 42.99
N ALA A 313 5.14 14.87 43.23
CA ALA A 313 6.26 14.10 43.80
C ALA A 313 7.19 13.44 42.78
N ALA A 314 6.76 13.32 41.51
CA ALA A 314 7.58 12.71 40.45
C ALA A 314 8.35 13.72 39.58
N GLY A 315 8.05 15.02 39.73
CA GLY A 315 8.68 16.09 38.94
C GLY A 315 10.00 16.61 39.47
N THR A 316 10.31 16.40 40.76
CA THR A 316 11.50 16.97 41.41
C THR A 316 12.76 16.11 41.27
N SER A 317 12.64 14.80 41.03
CA SER A 317 13.82 13.93 40.87
C SER A 317 14.45 13.96 39.47
N ALA A 318 13.68 14.33 38.43
CA ALA A 318 14.21 14.46 37.05
C ALA A 318 14.87 15.82 36.79
N TRP A 319 14.54 16.84 37.63
CA TRP A 319 15.07 18.20 37.46
C TRP A 319 16.47 18.37 38.07
N LEU A 320 16.87 17.52 39.02
CA LEU A 320 18.18 17.57 39.68
C LEU A 320 19.28 16.79 38.95
N ILE A 321 18.95 15.87 38.03
CA ILE A 321 19.95 15.11 37.25
C ILE A 321 20.38 15.85 35.97
N GLY A 322 19.58 16.82 35.50
CA GLY A 322 19.89 17.64 34.31
C GLY A 322 20.76 18.87 34.57
N ARG A 323 21.13 19.16 35.84
CA ARG A 323 21.79 20.42 36.18
C ARG A 323 23.26 20.30 36.61
N ALA A 324 23.83 19.08 36.51
CA ALA A 324 25.20 18.83 36.95
C ALA A 324 26.29 19.04 35.88
N ASP A 325 25.92 19.35 34.61
CA ASP A 325 26.90 19.51 33.52
C ASP A 325 27.03 20.92 32.92
N ASP A 326 26.40 21.96 33.51
CA ASP A 326 26.41 23.30 32.91
C ASP A 326 27.37 24.28 33.64
N SER A 327 28.35 23.82 34.42
CA SER A 327 29.28 24.66 35.11
C SER A 327 30.75 24.31 34.84
N ALA A 328 31.18 24.29 33.60
CA ALA A 328 32.61 24.45 33.28
C ALA A 328 32.79 24.87 31.81
N ALA A 329 33.38 26.01 31.64
CA ALA A 329 34.02 26.56 30.45
C ALA A 329 33.33 27.77 29.80
N ARG A 330 33.54 28.92 30.38
CA ARG A 330 33.61 30.20 29.64
C ARG A 330 34.99 30.31 28.99
N GLY A 331 35.15 29.72 27.84
CA GLY A 331 36.26 29.94 26.92
C GLY A 331 35.70 30.48 25.60
N SER A 332 36.19 31.60 25.12
CA SER A 332 35.87 32.25 23.85
C SER A 332 36.44 31.44 22.66
N GLY A 333 35.88 30.28 22.41
CA GLY A 333 36.05 29.51 21.17
C GLY A 333 34.73 29.52 20.44
N THR A 334 34.72 29.65 19.14
CA THR A 334 33.55 29.49 18.26
C THR A 334 32.86 28.16 18.60
N ARG A 335 31.74 28.22 19.35
CA ARG A 335 30.98 27.02 19.74
C ARG A 335 30.49 26.33 18.47
N THR A 336 30.92 25.08 18.24
CA THR A 336 30.40 24.22 17.20
C THR A 336 28.88 24.10 17.38
N PRO A 337 28.05 24.42 16.37
CA PRO A 337 26.60 24.36 16.52
C PRO A 337 26.15 22.94 16.82
N ALA A 338 25.23 22.80 17.77
CA ALA A 338 24.59 21.51 18.10
C ALA A 338 23.28 21.37 17.34
N LEU A 339 23.08 20.25 16.64
CA LEU A 339 21.83 19.85 16.02
C LEU A 339 21.17 18.75 16.84
N ARG A 340 19.87 18.84 17.05
CA ARG A 340 19.12 17.88 17.86
C ARG A 340 18.36 16.92 16.95
N LEU A 341 18.52 15.61 17.22
CA LEU A 341 17.73 14.54 16.61
C LEU A 341 16.69 14.03 17.62
N GLY A 342 15.51 13.68 17.14
CA GLY A 342 14.51 12.93 17.90
C GLY A 342 14.70 11.43 17.68
N LEU A 343 14.52 10.64 18.72
CA LEU A 343 14.29 9.21 18.64
C LEU A 343 12.95 8.90 19.29
N GLN A 344 12.03 8.38 18.50
CA GLN A 344 10.76 7.84 18.96
C GLN A 344 10.81 6.32 18.84
N ALA A 345 10.68 5.60 19.94
CA ALA A 345 10.81 4.14 19.92
C ALA A 345 10.02 3.49 21.06
N ASP A 346 9.59 2.25 20.86
CA ASP A 346 9.03 1.42 21.93
C ASP A 346 10.17 0.96 22.87
N LEU A 347 10.29 1.61 24.03
CA LEU A 347 11.33 1.28 25.00
C LEU A 347 10.81 0.46 26.18
N SER A 348 9.48 0.41 26.38
CA SER A 348 8.86 -0.27 27.53
C SER A 348 7.73 -1.24 27.17
N GLY A 349 7.18 -1.18 25.94
CA GLY A 349 6.07 -2.01 25.46
C GLY A 349 6.48 -3.37 24.89
N PRO A 350 5.63 -3.98 24.07
CA PRO A 350 5.88 -5.29 23.47
C PRO A 350 7.09 -5.34 22.53
N GLY A 351 7.34 -4.26 21.78
CA GLY A 351 8.47 -4.11 20.86
C GLY A 351 9.77 -3.60 21.49
N ARG A 352 9.85 -3.49 22.81
CA ARG A 352 10.99 -2.89 23.53
C ARG A 352 12.37 -3.46 23.17
N GLN A 353 12.44 -4.70 22.71
CA GLN A 353 13.72 -5.28 22.30
C GLN A 353 14.25 -4.59 21.04
N GLN A 354 13.41 -4.38 20.05
CA GLN A 354 13.76 -3.68 18.82
C GLN A 354 13.95 -2.17 19.06
N GLY A 355 13.09 -1.56 19.88
CA GLY A 355 13.22 -0.15 20.24
C GLY A 355 14.55 0.14 20.94
N ARG A 356 15.00 -0.71 21.86
CA ARG A 356 16.31 -0.60 22.51
C ARG A 356 17.48 -0.85 21.55
N ALA A 357 17.32 -1.77 20.60
CA ALA A 357 18.31 -1.98 19.55
C ALA A 357 18.51 -0.74 18.71
N ASN A 358 17.42 -0.06 18.34
CA ASN A 358 17.46 1.21 17.62
C ASN A 358 18.12 2.31 18.46
N GLU A 359 17.74 2.42 19.72
CA GLU A 359 18.35 3.41 20.64
C GLU A 359 19.86 3.22 20.75
N GLN A 360 20.33 1.98 20.90
CA GLN A 360 21.75 1.68 20.98
C GLN A 360 22.49 2.04 19.69
N GLY A 361 21.93 1.73 18.52
CA GLY A 361 22.49 2.10 17.21
C GLY A 361 22.59 3.62 17.05
N VAL A 362 21.50 4.36 17.35
CA VAL A 362 21.45 5.81 17.29
C VAL A 362 22.48 6.45 18.24
N ARG A 363 22.53 6.00 19.50
CA ARG A 363 23.47 6.53 20.50
C ARG A 363 24.93 6.27 20.13
N LEU A 364 25.24 5.14 19.53
CA LEU A 364 26.60 4.84 19.04
C LEU A 364 26.97 5.79 17.90
N ALA A 365 26.09 5.99 16.91
CA ALA A 365 26.33 6.88 15.78
C ALA A 365 26.52 8.33 16.22
N VAL A 366 25.70 8.83 17.14
CA VAL A 366 25.82 10.15 17.73
C VAL A 366 27.18 10.31 18.46
N ALA A 367 27.56 9.33 19.28
CA ALA A 367 28.82 9.37 19.99
C ALA A 367 30.03 9.38 19.05
N GLU A 368 30.02 8.53 18.01
CA GLU A 368 31.12 8.50 17.03
C GLU A 368 31.15 9.76 16.17
N HIS A 369 29.99 10.33 15.83
CA HIS A 369 29.95 11.61 15.13
C HIS A 369 30.61 12.71 15.97
N ASN A 370 30.26 12.82 17.23
CA ASN A 370 30.76 13.85 18.12
C ASN A 370 32.24 13.66 18.50
N ALA A 371 32.76 12.44 18.46
CA ALA A 371 34.16 12.12 18.72
C ALA A 371 35.11 12.44 17.55
N ARG A 372 34.60 12.79 16.37
CA ARG A 372 35.45 13.13 15.21
C ARG A 372 35.85 14.59 15.25
N ASP A 373 37.14 14.82 15.27
CA ASP A 373 37.70 16.17 15.16
C ASP A 373 37.33 16.82 13.82
N GLY A 374 37.11 18.14 13.84
CA GLY A 374 36.82 18.94 12.65
C GLY A 374 35.40 18.82 12.11
N ASN A 375 34.45 18.17 12.83
CA ASN A 375 33.06 18.19 12.42
C ASN A 375 32.48 19.61 12.52
N PRO A 376 31.72 20.07 11.49
CA PRO A 376 31.14 21.42 11.49
C PRO A 376 29.99 21.59 12.48
N PHE A 377 29.44 20.50 13.05
CA PHE A 377 28.37 20.47 14.05
C PHE A 377 28.49 19.24 14.93
N THR A 378 27.89 19.30 16.12
CA THR A 378 27.68 18.17 17.01
C THR A 378 26.22 17.71 16.96
N LEU A 379 25.94 16.49 17.39
CA LEU A 379 24.61 15.91 17.48
C LEU A 379 24.18 15.77 18.92
N ALA A 380 22.99 16.25 19.27
CA ALA A 380 22.27 15.96 20.50
C ALA A 380 21.10 15.02 20.20
N LEU A 381 20.67 14.22 21.17
CA LEU A 381 19.60 13.25 21.01
C LEU A 381 18.51 13.46 22.08
N THR A 382 17.27 13.63 21.65
CA THR A 382 16.07 13.57 22.50
C THR A 382 15.36 12.24 22.25
N THR A 383 15.24 11.40 23.28
CA THR A 383 14.58 10.10 23.18
C THR A 383 13.21 10.16 23.85
N VAL A 384 12.18 9.61 23.20
CA VAL A 384 10.81 9.51 23.72
C VAL A 384 10.29 8.10 23.50
N ASP A 385 9.69 7.52 24.55
CA ASP A 385 9.08 6.20 24.54
C ASP A 385 7.65 6.28 23.98
N ASP A 386 7.36 5.56 22.89
CA ASP A 386 6.03 5.46 22.29
C ASP A 386 5.27 4.19 22.70
N ARG A 387 5.91 3.32 23.48
CA ARG A 387 5.38 2.07 24.04
C ARG A 387 4.81 1.10 22.99
N GLY A 388 4.98 1.37 21.70
CA GLY A 388 4.33 0.65 20.61
C GLY A 388 2.80 0.84 20.56
N ASP A 389 2.29 1.90 21.20
CA ASP A 389 0.87 2.23 21.29
C ASP A 389 0.59 3.52 20.48
N PRO A 390 -0.45 3.55 19.62
CA PRO A 390 -0.74 4.70 18.77
C PRO A 390 -0.98 6.00 19.55
N SER A 391 -1.67 5.96 20.69
CA SER A 391 -1.97 7.15 21.51
C SER A 391 -0.72 7.69 22.19
N ALA A 392 0.14 6.80 22.71
CA ALA A 392 1.43 7.17 23.26
C ALA A 392 2.37 7.71 22.17
N ALA A 393 2.31 7.14 20.96
CA ALA A 393 3.06 7.60 19.80
C ALA A 393 2.67 9.03 19.39
N GLU A 394 1.37 9.34 19.35
CA GLU A 394 0.90 10.71 19.11
C GLU A 394 1.41 11.70 20.16
N ALA A 395 1.37 11.33 21.43
CA ALA A 395 1.87 12.18 22.52
C ALA A 395 3.38 12.41 22.39
N ALA A 396 4.13 11.36 22.02
CA ALA A 396 5.56 11.43 21.75
C ALA A 396 5.85 12.35 20.56
N ALA A 397 5.09 12.22 19.46
CA ALA A 397 5.25 13.05 18.27
C ALA A 397 4.95 14.52 18.55
N ARG A 398 3.88 14.84 19.27
CA ARG A 398 3.59 16.23 19.68
C ARG A 398 4.73 16.83 20.49
N ARG A 399 5.32 16.06 21.42
CA ARG A 399 6.46 16.51 22.22
C ARG A 399 7.69 16.79 21.37
N LEU A 400 8.03 15.87 20.44
CA LEU A 400 9.18 16.04 19.55
C LEU A 400 8.96 17.17 18.53
N ALA A 401 7.73 17.31 17.99
CA ALA A 401 7.38 18.36 17.06
C ALA A 401 7.40 19.77 17.67
N ALA A 402 7.08 19.89 18.98
CA ALA A 402 7.10 21.15 19.71
C ALA A 402 8.53 21.67 19.99
N ASP A 403 9.55 20.81 19.95
CA ASP A 403 10.95 21.23 20.13
C ASP A 403 11.54 21.64 18.77
N GLU A 404 11.55 22.94 18.46
CA GLU A 404 12.02 23.51 17.20
C GLU A 404 13.50 23.21 16.89
N GLU A 405 14.32 22.86 17.88
CA GLU A 405 15.71 22.45 17.66
C GLU A 405 15.87 21.05 17.06
N ILE A 406 14.80 20.23 17.11
CA ILE A 406 14.81 18.91 16.49
C ILE A 406 14.66 19.06 14.97
N VAL A 407 15.66 18.60 14.22
CA VAL A 407 15.71 18.72 12.75
C VAL A 407 15.20 17.48 12.02
N ALA A 408 15.26 16.31 12.64
CA ALA A 408 14.72 15.04 12.11
C ALA A 408 14.42 14.08 13.26
N VAL A 409 13.48 13.16 13.05
CA VAL A 409 13.11 12.08 13.97
C VAL A 409 13.42 10.73 13.34
N ILE A 410 13.98 9.81 14.12
CA ILE A 410 14.17 8.40 13.77
C ILE A 410 13.15 7.59 14.58
N GLY A 411 12.42 6.70 13.95
CA GLY A 411 11.32 5.91 14.55
C GLY A 411 10.07 6.05 13.70
N ALA A 412 8.84 5.85 14.15
CA ALA A 412 8.32 5.29 15.37
C ALA A 412 8.28 3.75 15.31
N SER A 413 7.70 3.13 16.34
CA SER A 413 7.68 1.66 16.48
C SER A 413 6.36 1.06 15.97
N GLY A 414 6.40 0.45 14.77
CA GLY A 414 5.26 -0.27 14.18
C GLY A 414 4.32 0.60 13.34
N ALA A 415 3.55 -0.06 12.47
CA ALA A 415 2.74 0.59 11.43
C ALA A 415 1.67 1.54 11.99
N GLU A 416 0.97 1.13 13.04
CA GLU A 416 -0.08 1.96 13.67
C GLU A 416 0.50 3.20 14.33
N ALA A 417 1.62 3.07 15.06
CA ALA A 417 2.30 4.20 15.69
C ALA A 417 2.85 5.17 14.63
N VAL A 418 3.44 4.66 13.55
CA VAL A 418 3.89 5.49 12.40
C VAL A 418 2.70 6.22 11.79
N GLY A 419 1.61 5.51 11.48
CA GLY A 419 0.41 6.10 10.89
C GLY A 419 -0.17 7.25 11.72
N ALA A 420 -0.23 7.07 13.05
CA ALA A 420 -0.74 8.09 13.98
C ALA A 420 0.15 9.33 14.06
N THR A 421 1.47 9.20 13.81
CA THR A 421 2.45 10.29 14.00
C THR A 421 2.72 11.12 12.74
N ILE A 422 2.55 10.53 11.54
CA ILE A 422 2.84 11.20 10.27
C ILE A 422 2.13 12.56 10.13
N PRO A 423 0.81 12.70 10.40
CA PRO A 423 0.13 14.00 10.26
C PRO A 423 0.72 15.09 11.17
N LEU A 424 1.19 14.70 12.36
CA LEU A 424 1.79 15.63 13.33
C LEU A 424 3.16 16.12 12.87
N TYR A 425 3.99 15.21 12.35
CA TYR A 425 5.30 15.56 11.80
C TYR A 425 5.19 16.33 10.49
N ASP A 426 4.20 16.01 9.63
CA ASP A 426 3.96 16.73 8.37
C ASP A 426 3.53 18.19 8.65
N ALA A 427 2.64 18.40 9.62
CA ALA A 427 2.23 19.74 10.05
C ALA A 427 3.40 20.56 10.62
N ALA A 428 4.37 19.91 11.26
CA ALA A 428 5.58 20.54 11.80
C ALA A 428 6.72 20.66 10.78
N GLY A 429 6.58 20.13 9.57
CA GLY A 429 7.64 20.03 8.56
C GLY A 429 8.86 19.23 9.03
N LEU A 430 8.66 18.28 9.95
CA LEU A 430 9.71 17.52 10.63
C LEU A 430 9.86 16.13 10.02
N THR A 431 11.02 15.83 9.43
CA THR A 431 11.28 14.53 8.81
C THR A 431 11.16 13.39 9.82
N LEU A 432 10.39 12.36 9.47
CA LEU A 432 10.34 11.06 10.12
C LEU A 432 11.03 10.01 9.26
N LEU A 433 12.15 9.47 9.74
CA LEU A 433 12.88 8.38 9.09
C LEU A 433 12.61 7.07 9.84
N SER A 434 11.78 6.19 9.27
CA SER A 434 11.45 4.90 9.89
C SER A 434 12.41 3.81 9.42
N VAL A 435 12.97 3.06 10.38
CA VAL A 435 13.82 1.89 10.13
C VAL A 435 13.10 0.57 10.40
N LEU A 436 11.97 0.62 11.09
CA LEU A 436 11.18 -0.58 11.46
C LEU A 436 9.95 -0.78 10.60
N ASP A 437 9.30 0.30 10.19
CA ASP A 437 8.11 0.24 9.33
C ASP A 437 8.46 0.53 7.88
N GLY A 438 8.01 -0.34 6.97
CA GLY A 438 8.19 -0.25 5.53
C GLY A 438 6.89 0.01 4.78
N ASP A 439 5.80 0.27 5.48
CA ASP A 439 4.51 0.45 4.84
C ASP A 439 4.31 1.91 4.38
N ILE A 440 4.22 2.09 3.06
CA ILE A 440 4.06 3.42 2.43
C ILE A 440 2.55 3.73 2.31
N ARG A 441 1.79 3.60 3.39
CA ARG A 441 0.34 3.90 3.36
C ARG A 441 0.03 5.38 3.21
N HIS A 442 1.02 6.24 3.43
CA HIS A 442 0.80 7.68 3.48
C HIS A 442 1.75 8.40 2.53
N ILE A 443 1.21 8.88 1.42
CA ILE A 443 1.92 9.85 0.59
C ILE A 443 1.94 11.16 1.37
N ASN A 444 3.07 11.45 1.99
CA ASN A 444 3.30 12.67 2.75
C ASN A 444 4.68 13.22 2.43
N ARG A 445 4.93 14.47 2.87
CA ARG A 445 6.17 15.17 2.52
C ARG A 445 7.35 14.79 3.41
N VAL A 446 7.11 14.30 4.61
CA VAL A 446 8.13 14.19 5.68
C VAL A 446 8.52 12.77 6.04
N PHE A 447 7.75 11.77 5.66
CA PHE A 447 8.04 10.38 5.97
C PHE A 447 9.02 9.76 4.98
N LEU A 448 10.04 9.09 5.49
CA LEU A 448 11.02 8.33 4.74
C LEU A 448 11.09 6.91 5.30
N CYS A 449 10.89 5.93 4.45
CA CYS A 449 11.00 4.53 4.82
C CYS A 449 12.41 4.01 4.53
N ALA A 450 13.14 3.59 5.54
CA ALA A 450 14.52 3.12 5.41
C ALA A 450 14.64 1.62 5.17
N ARG A 451 13.57 0.96 4.75
CA ARG A 451 13.53 -0.46 4.39
C ARG A 451 12.50 -0.75 3.30
N PRO A 452 12.61 -1.91 2.59
CA PRO A 452 11.55 -2.38 1.70
C PRO A 452 10.20 -2.51 2.40
N SER A 453 9.12 -2.20 1.68
CA SER A 453 7.74 -2.39 2.17
C SER A 453 7.45 -3.85 2.50
N ASN A 454 6.37 -4.09 3.25
CA ASN A 454 5.93 -5.45 3.58
C ASN A 454 5.60 -6.29 2.33
N ALA A 455 5.13 -5.67 1.26
CA ALA A 455 4.91 -6.33 -0.02
C ALA A 455 6.23 -6.70 -0.72
N LEU A 456 7.20 -5.79 -0.76
CA LEU A 456 8.49 -5.99 -1.44
C LEU A 456 9.39 -7.00 -0.72
N GLN A 457 9.26 -7.19 0.59
CA GLN A 457 10.06 -8.16 1.33
C GLN A 457 9.83 -9.61 0.88
N MET A 458 8.65 -9.92 0.32
CA MET A 458 8.32 -11.27 -0.14
C MET A 458 8.75 -11.54 -1.59
N TYR A 459 9.17 -10.52 -2.33
CA TYR A 459 9.63 -10.70 -3.72
C TYR A 459 10.81 -11.68 -3.86
N PRO A 460 11.88 -11.65 -3.02
CA PRO A 460 12.92 -12.66 -3.08
C PRO A 460 12.42 -14.08 -2.76
N VAL A 461 11.35 -14.22 -1.97
CA VAL A 461 10.72 -15.52 -1.72
C VAL A 461 10.06 -16.05 -3.00
N ALA A 462 9.37 -15.21 -3.77
CA ALA A 462 8.81 -15.61 -5.06
C ALA A 462 9.90 -16.08 -6.03
N GLN A 463 11.05 -15.37 -6.06
CA GLN A 463 12.21 -15.79 -6.83
C GLN A 463 12.78 -17.13 -6.35
N TYR A 464 12.92 -17.31 -5.04
CA TYR A 464 13.38 -18.59 -4.45
C TYR A 464 12.48 -19.76 -4.87
N LEU A 465 11.16 -19.59 -4.75
CA LEU A 465 10.19 -20.60 -5.16
C LEU A 465 10.30 -20.92 -6.66
N GLY A 466 10.57 -19.91 -7.51
CA GLY A 466 10.80 -20.10 -8.92
C GLY A 466 12.09 -20.83 -9.27
N LEU A 467 13.17 -20.53 -8.57
CA LEU A 467 14.47 -21.18 -8.79
C LEU A 467 14.50 -22.66 -8.40
N HIS A 468 13.55 -23.07 -7.55
CA HIS A 468 13.44 -24.45 -7.06
C HIS A 468 12.24 -25.19 -7.63
N ASP A 469 11.56 -24.62 -8.65
CA ASP A 469 10.37 -25.18 -9.30
C ASP A 469 9.30 -25.63 -8.29
N LEU A 470 9.08 -24.81 -7.24
CA LEU A 470 8.12 -25.11 -6.19
C LEU A 470 6.75 -24.55 -6.57
N ASP A 471 5.82 -25.45 -6.85
CA ASP A 471 4.40 -25.20 -7.04
C ASP A 471 3.60 -25.63 -5.80
N ASP A 472 2.27 -25.40 -5.79
CA ASP A 472 1.38 -25.76 -4.67
C ASP A 472 1.82 -25.16 -3.33
N ILE A 473 1.82 -23.85 -3.26
CA ILE A 473 2.28 -23.10 -2.11
C ILE A 473 1.17 -22.96 -1.07
N ALA A 474 1.34 -23.52 0.12
CA ALA A 474 0.50 -23.22 1.28
C ALA A 474 0.91 -21.84 1.85
N LEU A 475 0.04 -20.87 1.69
CA LEU A 475 0.26 -19.50 2.16
C LEU A 475 -0.58 -19.25 3.42
N VAL A 476 0.11 -19.10 4.54
CA VAL A 476 -0.51 -19.09 5.88
C VAL A 476 -0.54 -17.70 6.47
N ASP A 477 -1.72 -17.21 6.84
CA ASP A 477 -1.92 -16.03 7.67
C ASP A 477 -2.40 -16.40 9.08
N ASP A 478 -2.24 -15.48 10.03
CA ASP A 478 -2.58 -15.66 11.45
C ASP A 478 -3.75 -14.80 11.92
N GLU A 479 -4.53 -14.24 10.98
CA GLU A 479 -5.60 -13.26 11.22
C GLU A 479 -5.12 -11.89 11.73
N SER A 480 -3.82 -11.66 11.90
CA SER A 480 -3.31 -10.32 12.16
C SER A 480 -3.46 -9.42 10.93
N GLU A 481 -3.49 -8.12 11.13
CA GLU A 481 -3.50 -7.14 10.03
C GLU A 481 -2.26 -7.31 9.14
N TYR A 482 -1.09 -7.49 9.77
CA TYR A 482 0.17 -7.77 9.10
C TYR A 482 0.11 -9.07 8.29
N GLY A 483 -0.41 -10.15 8.88
CA GLY A 483 -0.52 -11.46 8.22
C GLY A 483 -1.41 -11.43 6.99
N ARG A 484 -2.60 -10.86 7.11
CA ARG A 484 -3.53 -10.68 5.97
C ARG A 484 -2.91 -9.84 4.85
N GLN A 485 -2.20 -8.78 5.20
CA GLN A 485 -1.58 -7.89 4.23
C GLN A 485 -0.45 -8.60 3.46
N VAL A 486 0.50 -9.23 4.17
CA VAL A 486 1.63 -9.95 3.57
C VAL A 486 1.13 -11.09 2.67
N THR A 487 0.19 -11.91 3.14
CA THR A 487 -0.30 -13.08 2.39
C THR A 487 -1.15 -12.68 1.19
N ARG A 488 -1.95 -11.63 1.28
CA ARG A 488 -2.71 -11.10 0.14
C ARG A 488 -1.79 -10.68 -1.00
N PHE A 489 -0.83 -9.79 -0.73
CA PHE A 489 0.09 -9.27 -1.74
C PHE A 489 0.98 -10.38 -2.32
N PHE A 490 1.49 -11.25 -1.47
CA PHE A 490 2.34 -12.34 -1.92
C PHE A 490 1.56 -13.38 -2.75
N GLY A 491 0.35 -13.72 -2.34
CA GLY A 491 -0.53 -14.63 -3.07
C GLY A 491 -0.93 -14.10 -4.45
N GLU A 492 -1.14 -12.79 -4.59
CA GLU A 492 -1.40 -12.14 -5.88
C GLU A 492 -0.15 -12.20 -6.79
N ALA A 493 1.03 -11.94 -6.22
CA ALA A 493 2.30 -12.01 -6.96
C ALA A 493 2.55 -13.44 -7.49
N LEU A 494 2.36 -14.47 -6.67
CA LEU A 494 2.57 -15.87 -7.07
C LEU A 494 1.61 -16.33 -8.19
N ARG A 495 0.34 -15.92 -8.15
CA ARG A 495 -0.63 -16.24 -9.20
C ARG A 495 -0.33 -15.51 -10.51
N GLY A 496 0.25 -14.30 -10.44
CA GLY A 496 0.53 -13.45 -11.60
C GLY A 496 1.78 -13.85 -12.40
N GLU A 497 2.82 -14.39 -11.76
CA GLU A 497 4.15 -14.59 -12.36
C GLU A 497 4.43 -16.02 -12.84
N GLY A 498 3.53 -16.98 -12.69
CA GLY A 498 3.85 -18.34 -13.11
C GLY A 498 2.72 -19.34 -13.03
N GLY A 499 1.50 -18.91 -12.78
CA GLY A 499 0.35 -19.80 -12.67
C GLY A 499 0.43 -20.78 -11.51
N ARG A 500 1.20 -20.46 -10.46
CA ARG A 500 1.37 -21.31 -9.28
C ARG A 500 0.08 -21.49 -8.53
N THR A 501 -0.16 -22.70 -8.08
CA THR A 501 -1.28 -23.00 -7.19
C THR A 501 -0.98 -22.43 -5.81
N VAL A 502 -1.82 -21.53 -5.31
CA VAL A 502 -1.73 -20.98 -3.97
C VAL A 502 -2.90 -21.49 -3.14
N LEU A 503 -2.58 -22.21 -2.08
CA LEU A 503 -3.52 -22.65 -1.07
C LEU A 503 -3.52 -21.64 0.09
N PRO A 504 -4.50 -20.74 0.18
CA PRO A 504 -4.61 -19.86 1.33
C PRO A 504 -5.05 -20.66 2.55
N VAL A 505 -4.39 -20.46 3.67
CA VAL A 505 -4.66 -21.13 4.95
C VAL A 505 -4.65 -20.09 6.05
N THR A 506 -5.72 -20.03 6.83
CA THR A 506 -5.79 -19.16 8.00
C THR A 506 -5.60 -19.99 9.27
N VAL A 507 -4.60 -19.64 10.06
CA VAL A 507 -4.28 -20.30 11.34
C VAL A 507 -4.16 -19.23 12.42
N PRO A 508 -5.25 -18.94 13.16
CA PRO A 508 -5.24 -17.89 14.19
C PRO A 508 -4.13 -18.08 15.22
N ALA A 509 -3.40 -17.00 15.54
CA ALA A 509 -2.25 -17.03 16.46
C ALA A 509 -2.59 -17.63 17.84
N HIS A 510 -3.82 -17.41 18.31
CA HIS A 510 -4.34 -17.90 19.61
C HIS A 510 -5.43 -18.97 19.47
N GLY A 511 -5.55 -19.61 18.30
CA GLY A 511 -6.60 -20.59 18.04
C GLY A 511 -6.41 -21.91 18.79
N LYS A 512 -7.48 -22.47 19.36
CA LYS A 512 -7.46 -23.80 20.00
C LYS A 512 -7.27 -24.95 19.00
N ASP A 513 -7.52 -24.68 17.70
CA ASP A 513 -7.55 -25.68 16.63
C ASP A 513 -6.31 -25.63 15.72
N THR A 514 -5.26 -24.90 16.10
CA THR A 514 -4.01 -24.78 15.30
C THR A 514 -3.52 -26.15 14.80
N GLY A 515 -3.48 -27.15 15.65
CA GLY A 515 -2.99 -28.48 15.28
C GLY A 515 -3.84 -29.20 14.24
N SER A 516 -5.16 -29.03 14.23
CA SER A 516 -6.07 -29.65 13.25
C SER A 516 -5.96 -28.95 11.89
N LEU A 517 -5.92 -27.62 11.88
CA LEU A 517 -5.76 -26.82 10.66
C LEU A 517 -4.42 -27.12 9.97
N VAL A 518 -3.33 -27.17 10.74
CA VAL A 518 -2.00 -27.48 10.22
C VAL A 518 -1.92 -28.91 9.67
N ARG A 519 -2.54 -29.89 10.33
CA ARG A 519 -2.62 -31.27 9.80
C ARG A 519 -3.41 -31.34 8.49
N ALA A 520 -4.55 -30.65 8.42
CA ALA A 520 -5.36 -30.59 7.19
C ALA A 520 -4.60 -29.94 6.01
N MET A 521 -3.84 -28.89 6.28
CA MET A 521 -2.94 -28.27 5.31
C MET A 521 -1.83 -29.22 4.86
N ALA A 522 -1.12 -29.85 5.80
CA ALA A 522 0.00 -30.74 5.51
C ALA A 522 -0.42 -32.01 4.77
N ALA A 523 -1.66 -32.51 5.00
CA ALA A 523 -2.24 -33.64 4.27
C ALA A 523 -2.40 -33.39 2.77
N ARG A 524 -2.41 -32.13 2.34
CA ARG A 524 -2.42 -31.74 0.91
C ARG A 524 -1.04 -31.78 0.26
N SER A 525 0.00 -32.07 1.04
CA SER A 525 1.40 -32.19 0.59
C SER A 525 1.87 -30.97 -0.22
N PRO A 526 1.75 -29.72 0.31
CA PRO A 526 2.19 -28.56 -0.43
C PRO A 526 3.67 -28.62 -0.77
N GLY A 527 4.06 -28.07 -1.93
CA GLY A 527 5.46 -27.96 -2.36
C GLY A 527 6.29 -27.06 -1.45
N ALA A 528 5.67 -26.00 -0.89
CA ALA A 528 6.27 -25.18 0.16
C ALA A 528 5.20 -24.63 1.10
N VAL A 529 5.61 -24.31 2.33
CA VAL A 529 4.79 -23.61 3.33
C VAL A 529 5.40 -22.23 3.58
N VAL A 530 4.60 -21.18 3.34
CA VAL A 530 4.99 -19.78 3.57
C VAL A 530 4.10 -19.19 4.64
N TYR A 531 4.70 -18.83 5.78
CA TYR A 531 4.02 -18.19 6.90
C TYR A 531 4.20 -16.68 6.83
N GLY A 532 3.10 -15.94 6.63
CA GLY A 532 3.07 -14.48 6.53
C GLY A 532 2.71 -13.77 7.83
N GLY A 533 2.28 -14.49 8.87
CA GLY A 533 1.79 -13.94 10.13
C GLY A 533 2.89 -13.33 11.03
N GLU A 534 2.46 -12.86 12.20
CA GLU A 534 3.32 -12.26 13.21
C GLU A 534 4.14 -13.30 14.00
N ALA A 535 5.11 -12.80 14.78
CA ALA A 535 5.98 -13.64 15.60
C ALA A 535 5.23 -14.45 16.69
N GLU A 536 4.09 -13.94 17.16
CA GLU A 536 3.36 -14.48 18.30
C GLU A 536 2.74 -15.85 18.03
N GLY A 537 2.21 -16.09 16.83
CA GLY A 537 1.64 -17.39 16.41
C GLY A 537 2.65 -18.37 15.85
N MET A 538 3.82 -17.88 15.46
CA MET A 538 4.81 -18.62 14.68
C MET A 538 5.36 -19.87 15.38
N ASP A 539 5.64 -19.80 16.67
CA ASP A 539 6.21 -20.91 17.43
C ASP A 539 5.22 -22.08 17.60
N GLY A 540 3.92 -21.75 17.82
CA GLY A 540 2.84 -22.75 17.86
C GLY A 540 2.62 -23.43 16.52
N PHE A 541 2.60 -22.63 15.45
CA PHE A 541 2.50 -23.12 14.07
C PHE A 541 3.67 -24.05 13.70
N ALA A 542 4.91 -23.64 13.99
CA ALA A 542 6.10 -24.42 13.69
C ALA A 542 6.10 -25.78 14.41
N ARG A 543 5.72 -25.83 15.71
CA ARG A 543 5.58 -27.08 16.45
C ARG A 543 4.48 -27.98 15.87
N ALA A 544 3.34 -27.42 15.54
CA ALA A 544 2.25 -28.17 14.92
C ALA A 544 2.67 -28.75 13.56
N LEU A 545 3.35 -27.98 12.72
CA LEU A 545 3.83 -28.42 11.41
C LEU A 545 4.89 -29.52 11.54
N ALA A 546 5.84 -29.38 12.48
CA ALA A 546 6.84 -30.42 12.76
C ALA A 546 6.19 -31.78 13.17
N GLY A 547 5.08 -31.72 13.91
CA GLY A 547 4.29 -32.89 14.31
C GLY A 547 3.59 -33.61 13.15
N THR A 548 3.44 -32.98 11.97
CA THR A 548 2.84 -33.63 10.79
C THR A 548 3.82 -34.48 9.97
N GLY A 549 5.10 -34.35 10.21
CA GLY A 549 6.14 -34.98 9.40
C GLY A 549 6.45 -34.26 8.08
N TYR A 550 5.90 -33.07 7.84
CA TYR A 550 6.20 -32.28 6.64
C TYR A 550 7.71 -31.99 6.52
N ARG A 551 8.30 -32.23 5.34
CA ARG A 551 9.74 -32.09 5.06
C ARG A 551 10.06 -31.02 4.00
N GLY A 552 9.06 -30.45 3.36
CA GLY A 552 9.25 -29.41 2.34
C GLY A 552 9.81 -28.09 2.90
N PRO A 553 10.16 -27.15 2.02
CA PRO A 553 10.60 -25.82 2.38
C PRO A 553 9.60 -25.08 3.28
N ARG A 554 10.11 -24.44 4.32
CA ARG A 554 9.35 -23.69 5.32
C ARG A 554 9.93 -22.28 5.36
N ILE A 555 9.14 -21.30 4.95
CA ILE A 555 9.57 -19.92 4.79
C ILE A 555 8.66 -19.03 5.65
N ALA A 556 9.23 -18.03 6.29
CA ALA A 556 8.47 -17.06 7.07
C ALA A 556 8.87 -15.62 6.75
N SER A 557 7.93 -14.72 6.95
CA SER A 557 8.09 -13.27 6.78
C SER A 557 9.03 -12.68 7.84
N GLN A 558 9.35 -11.39 7.69
CA GLN A 558 10.21 -10.63 8.61
C GLN A 558 9.75 -10.68 10.07
N ALA A 559 8.45 -10.74 10.34
CA ALA A 559 7.94 -10.80 11.71
C ALA A 559 8.49 -12.02 12.49
N ALA A 560 8.81 -13.10 11.79
CA ALA A 560 9.46 -14.27 12.39
C ALA A 560 10.96 -14.08 12.69
N HIS A 561 11.61 -12.98 12.27
CA HIS A 561 13.01 -12.67 12.60
C HIS A 561 13.13 -12.11 14.02
N ASP A 562 12.65 -12.86 14.97
CA ASP A 562 12.65 -12.58 16.40
C ASP A 562 13.30 -13.73 17.16
N SER A 563 14.27 -13.43 18.05
CA SER A 563 14.99 -14.44 18.84
C SER A 563 14.07 -15.29 19.73
N ARG A 564 12.86 -14.82 20.02
CA ARG A 564 11.83 -15.57 20.75
C ARG A 564 11.31 -16.76 19.95
N PHE A 565 11.27 -16.66 18.62
CA PHE A 565 10.78 -17.75 17.77
C PHE A 565 11.61 -19.04 17.94
N PRO A 566 12.93 -19.07 17.68
CA PRO A 566 13.68 -20.29 17.89
C PRO A 566 13.76 -20.72 19.37
N ALA A 567 13.73 -19.76 20.30
CA ALA A 567 13.75 -20.08 21.73
C ALA A 567 12.47 -20.80 22.19
N ARG A 568 11.29 -20.44 21.66
CA ARG A 568 10.00 -21.04 22.02
C ARG A 568 9.64 -22.27 21.21
N ALA A 569 9.98 -22.29 19.93
CA ALA A 569 9.70 -23.42 19.04
C ALA A 569 10.69 -24.59 19.23
N GLY A 570 11.89 -24.33 19.78
CA GLY A 570 12.93 -25.34 19.97
C GLY A 570 13.35 -25.97 18.64
N ALA A 571 13.50 -27.29 18.60
CA ALA A 571 13.88 -28.04 17.41
C ALA A 571 12.89 -27.87 16.23
N ALA A 572 11.63 -27.47 16.47
CA ALA A 572 10.66 -27.21 15.41
C ALA A 572 10.99 -25.96 14.59
N ALA A 573 11.83 -25.07 15.11
CA ALA A 573 12.31 -23.91 14.37
C ALA A 573 13.44 -24.24 13.40
N ASP A 574 14.17 -25.32 13.60
CA ASP A 574 15.33 -25.64 12.77
C ASP A 574 14.93 -25.90 11.31
N GLY A 575 15.70 -25.30 10.39
CA GLY A 575 15.48 -25.40 8.96
C GLY A 575 14.47 -24.39 8.39
N TRP A 576 13.80 -23.58 9.22
CA TRP A 576 13.00 -22.48 8.71
C TRP A 576 13.88 -21.43 8.04
N ILE A 577 13.44 -21.00 6.86
CA ILE A 577 14.00 -19.86 6.14
C ILE A 577 13.17 -18.63 6.54
N VAL A 578 13.83 -17.57 6.97
CA VAL A 578 13.16 -16.31 7.36
C VAL A 578 13.72 -15.19 6.52
N VAL A 579 12.84 -14.42 5.87
CA VAL A 579 13.24 -13.19 5.19
C VAL A 579 13.21 -12.02 6.16
N SER A 580 14.17 -11.12 6.04
CA SER A 580 14.26 -9.94 6.89
C SER A 580 14.86 -8.76 6.15
N THR A 581 14.45 -7.57 6.52
CA THR A 581 15.05 -6.32 6.03
C THR A 581 16.21 -5.83 6.90
N ALA A 582 16.46 -6.50 8.04
CA ALA A 582 17.64 -6.28 8.86
C ALA A 582 18.83 -7.07 8.32
N THR A 583 20.00 -6.42 8.22
CA THR A 583 21.25 -7.11 7.89
C THR A 583 21.82 -7.81 9.13
N ASP A 584 22.71 -8.79 8.92
CA ASP A 584 23.56 -9.30 9.99
C ASP A 584 24.90 -8.53 10.00
N PRO A 585 25.13 -7.65 10.97
CA PRO A 585 26.36 -6.87 11.03
C PRO A 585 27.61 -7.72 11.27
N ALA A 586 27.47 -8.92 11.84
CA ALA A 586 28.59 -9.83 12.07
C ALA A 586 29.06 -10.49 10.77
N ALA A 587 28.13 -10.73 9.83
CA ALA A 587 28.41 -11.35 8.54
C ALA A 587 28.75 -10.32 7.44
N ALA A 588 28.30 -9.06 7.57
CA ALA A 588 28.49 -8.02 6.58
C ALA A 588 29.89 -7.38 6.68
N PRO A 589 30.77 -7.48 5.64
CA PRO A 589 32.10 -6.86 5.67
C PRO A 589 32.07 -5.34 5.90
N SER A 590 31.03 -4.65 5.40
CA SER A 590 30.82 -3.20 5.59
C SER A 590 30.52 -2.80 7.04
N ALA A 591 30.06 -3.74 7.87
CA ALA A 591 29.67 -3.49 9.24
C ALA A 591 30.71 -3.90 10.30
N ARG A 592 31.93 -4.32 9.89
CA ARG A 592 32.98 -4.79 10.81
C ARG A 592 33.34 -3.76 11.89
N ASP A 593 33.55 -2.52 11.49
CA ASP A 593 33.94 -1.46 12.43
C ASP A 593 32.79 -1.09 13.36
N PHE A 594 31.58 -1.01 12.84
CA PHE A 594 30.35 -0.86 13.62
C PHE A 594 30.23 -1.98 14.68
N THR A 595 30.35 -3.23 14.25
CA THR A 595 30.24 -4.39 15.13
C THR A 595 31.27 -4.35 16.26
N ARG A 596 32.52 -3.97 15.94
CA ARG A 596 33.58 -3.83 16.93
C ARG A 596 33.28 -2.70 17.92
N ALA A 597 32.87 -1.54 17.45
CA ALA A 597 32.50 -0.40 18.28
C ALA A 597 31.30 -0.71 19.16
N PHE A 598 30.29 -1.38 18.61
CA PHE A 598 29.10 -1.80 19.35
C PHE A 598 29.45 -2.78 20.48
N ARG A 599 30.24 -3.83 20.20
CA ARG A 599 30.73 -4.79 21.22
C ARG A 599 31.57 -4.09 22.30
N THR A 600 32.39 -3.14 21.93
CA THR A 600 33.20 -2.38 22.89
C THR A 600 32.31 -1.60 23.84
N ARG A 601 31.27 -0.94 23.32
CA ARG A 601 30.39 -0.07 24.12
C ARG A 601 29.35 -0.83 24.95
N TYR A 602 28.71 -1.85 24.34
CA TYR A 602 27.56 -2.52 24.94
C TYR A 602 27.83 -3.94 25.43
N ARG A 603 29.03 -4.50 25.16
CA ARG A 603 29.47 -5.85 25.59
C ARG A 603 28.60 -6.99 25.04
N THR A 604 27.85 -6.75 23.98
CA THR A 604 26.99 -7.72 23.28
C THR A 604 27.16 -7.57 21.78
N ASP A 605 26.70 -8.56 21.01
CA ASP A 605 26.57 -8.43 19.58
C ASP A 605 25.46 -7.45 19.21
N PRO A 606 25.58 -6.72 18.08
CA PRO A 606 24.51 -5.85 17.61
C PRO A 606 23.24 -6.65 17.33
N PRO A 607 22.11 -6.33 17.97
CA PRO A 607 20.84 -6.96 17.63
C PRO A 607 20.31 -6.45 16.28
N ALA A 608 19.31 -7.16 15.73
CA ALA A 608 18.66 -6.76 14.48
C ALA A 608 18.19 -5.30 14.55
N PHE A 609 18.30 -4.58 13.45
CA PHE A 609 17.99 -3.16 13.26
C PHE A 609 18.90 -2.14 13.98
N ALA A 610 19.85 -2.57 14.79
CA ALA A 610 20.82 -1.65 15.41
C ALA A 610 21.72 -0.97 14.35
N ALA A 611 22.13 -1.69 13.32
CA ALA A 611 22.95 -1.16 12.23
C ALA A 611 22.16 -0.19 11.33
N GLU A 612 20.89 -0.47 11.07
CA GLU A 612 19.99 0.39 10.32
C GLU A 612 19.74 1.72 11.04
N ALA A 613 19.51 1.66 12.34
CA ALA A 613 19.33 2.87 13.16
C ALA A 613 20.63 3.70 13.27
N TYR A 614 21.80 3.05 13.34
CA TYR A 614 23.09 3.71 13.25
C TYR A 614 23.26 4.42 11.89
N ASP A 615 22.90 3.73 10.79
CA ASP A 615 22.97 4.31 9.44
C ASP A 615 22.01 5.49 9.27
N ALA A 616 20.83 5.47 9.88
CA ALA A 616 19.86 6.57 9.85
C ALA A 616 20.48 7.89 10.36
N VAL A 617 21.22 7.84 11.46
CA VAL A 617 21.93 9.02 11.99
C VAL A 617 23.02 9.47 11.01
N ARG A 618 23.78 8.54 10.44
CA ARG A 618 24.86 8.86 9.50
C ARG A 618 24.32 9.46 8.19
N LEU A 619 23.21 8.94 7.71
CA LEU A 619 22.49 9.49 6.56
C LEU A 619 22.08 10.93 6.81
N ILE A 620 21.38 11.21 7.93
CA ILE A 620 20.97 12.57 8.29
C ILE A 620 22.19 13.50 8.43
N ALA A 621 23.21 13.06 9.14
CA ALA A 621 24.44 13.85 9.32
C ALA A 621 25.18 14.11 7.99
N SER A 622 25.12 13.18 7.04
CA SER A 622 25.68 13.36 5.70
C SER A 622 24.93 14.42 4.90
N CYS A 623 23.59 14.39 4.97
CA CYS A 623 22.72 15.37 4.31
C CYS A 623 22.94 16.78 4.88
N VAL A 624 23.03 16.91 6.20
CA VAL A 624 23.33 18.19 6.87
C VAL A 624 24.67 18.75 6.40
N ARG A 625 25.71 17.93 6.32
CA ARG A 625 27.02 18.37 5.79
C ARG A 625 26.92 18.84 4.34
N GLY A 626 26.16 18.11 3.51
CA GLY A 626 25.97 18.45 2.09
C GLY A 626 25.26 19.78 1.87
N LEU A 627 24.44 20.24 2.83
CA LEU A 627 23.79 21.54 2.77
C LEU A 627 24.76 22.72 2.96
N GLY A 628 25.96 22.49 3.48
CA GLY A 628 26.94 23.55 3.74
C GLY A 628 26.50 24.62 4.75
N ARG A 629 25.40 24.38 5.47
CA ARG A 629 24.84 25.27 6.48
C ARG A 629 25.00 24.64 7.85
N PRO A 630 25.56 25.38 8.84
CA PRO A 630 25.78 24.82 10.17
C PRO A 630 24.49 24.58 10.97
N ARG A 631 23.39 25.21 10.57
CA ARG A 631 22.05 25.04 11.18
C ARG A 631 20.97 24.98 10.07
N PRO A 632 20.74 23.81 9.47
CA PRO A 632 19.62 23.65 8.54
C PRO A 632 18.29 23.70 9.27
N THR A 633 17.26 24.19 8.59
CA THR A 633 15.88 24.10 9.08
C THR A 633 15.31 22.71 8.79
N ARG A 634 14.19 22.38 9.42
CA ARG A 634 13.44 21.15 9.13
C ARG A 634 13.11 21.02 7.64
N HIS A 635 12.66 22.13 7.01
CA HIS A 635 12.29 22.19 5.60
C HIS A 635 13.48 21.98 4.64
N ASP A 636 14.69 22.31 5.04
CA ASP A 636 15.89 22.10 4.21
C ASP A 636 16.23 20.62 4.08
N LEU A 637 15.93 19.79 5.09
CA LEU A 637 16.35 18.40 5.15
C LEU A 637 15.49 17.45 4.31
N VAL A 638 14.17 17.64 4.26
CA VAL A 638 13.26 16.74 3.53
C VAL A 638 13.67 16.52 2.08
N PRO A 639 13.85 17.56 1.23
CA PRO A 639 14.21 17.36 -0.16
C PRO A 639 15.62 16.76 -0.34
N VAL A 640 16.55 17.08 0.55
CA VAL A 640 17.92 16.55 0.49
C VAL A 640 17.94 15.07 0.84
N LEU A 641 17.27 14.68 1.91
CA LEU A 641 17.15 13.27 2.32
C LEU A 641 16.49 12.42 1.23
N ARG A 642 15.42 12.91 0.62
CA ARG A 642 14.70 12.20 -0.46
C ARG A 642 15.56 11.95 -1.70
N ASN A 643 16.44 12.88 -2.04
CA ASN A 643 17.29 12.78 -3.22
C ASN A 643 18.69 12.20 -2.93
N THR A 644 18.96 11.79 -1.68
CA THR A 644 20.27 11.28 -1.29
C THR A 644 20.38 9.78 -1.51
N ARG A 645 21.52 9.35 -2.06
CA ARG A 645 21.97 7.96 -2.05
C ARG A 645 23.09 7.82 -1.03
N HIS A 646 22.86 7.06 0.03
CA HIS A 646 23.81 6.88 1.12
C HIS A 646 24.23 5.42 1.28
N ARG A 647 25.55 5.17 1.25
CA ARG A 647 26.08 3.83 1.54
C ARG A 647 26.30 3.69 3.05
N GLY A 648 25.40 2.98 3.70
CA GLY A 648 25.49 2.62 5.10
C GLY A 648 26.40 1.42 5.39
N VAL A 649 26.49 1.06 6.66
CA VAL A 649 27.16 -0.19 7.09
C VAL A 649 26.27 -1.40 6.87
N SER A 650 24.95 -1.23 6.98
CA SER A 650 23.95 -2.30 6.78
C SER A 650 23.61 -2.49 5.30
N LYS A 651 23.29 -1.41 4.60
CA LYS A 651 22.84 -1.42 3.21
C LYS A 651 23.00 -0.04 2.56
N THR A 652 22.68 0.07 1.27
CA THR A 652 22.58 1.36 0.60
C THR A 652 21.18 1.91 0.74
N TYR A 653 21.06 3.16 1.17
CA TYR A 653 19.80 3.90 1.29
C TYR A 653 19.62 4.80 0.09
N ALA A 654 18.47 4.71 -0.51
CA ALA A 654 17.96 5.63 -1.51
C ALA A 654 16.44 5.66 -1.35
N PHE A 655 15.83 6.79 -1.66
CA PHE A 655 14.40 7.00 -1.49
C PHE A 655 13.76 7.45 -2.78
N GLU A 656 12.50 7.11 -2.95
CA GLU A 656 11.68 7.69 -4.00
C GLU A 656 11.43 9.15 -3.69
N PRO A 657 11.79 10.07 -4.60
CA PRO A 657 11.68 11.52 -4.33
C PRO A 657 10.27 11.97 -3.97
N GLU A 658 9.24 11.25 -4.43
CA GLU A 658 7.85 11.68 -4.33
C GLU A 658 7.11 11.15 -3.10
N ASN A 659 7.40 9.92 -2.67
CA ASN A 659 6.70 9.30 -1.54
C ASN A 659 7.61 8.94 -0.35
N GLY A 660 8.96 9.03 -0.52
CA GLY A 660 9.91 8.68 0.53
C GLY A 660 10.10 7.17 0.74
N GLY A 661 9.57 6.35 -0.19
CA GLY A 661 9.75 4.90 -0.17
C GLY A 661 11.18 4.47 -0.39
N TYR A 662 11.56 3.30 0.13
CA TYR A 662 12.89 2.74 -0.04
C TYR A 662 13.11 2.22 -1.46
N VAL A 663 14.21 2.62 -2.07
CA VAL A 663 14.66 2.13 -3.37
C VAL A 663 15.88 1.25 -3.22
N GLY A 664 15.76 -0.03 -3.53
CA GLY A 664 16.89 -0.95 -3.54
C GLY A 664 16.58 -2.34 -3.02
N THR A 665 17.61 -3.18 -3.04
CA THR A 665 17.59 -4.52 -2.44
C THR A 665 17.96 -4.37 -0.97
N GLY A 666 17.11 -4.73 -0.08
CA GLY A 666 17.35 -4.63 1.38
C GLY A 666 16.70 -5.77 2.11
N VAL A 667 16.47 -6.89 1.41
CA VAL A 667 15.90 -8.11 1.97
C VAL A 667 16.98 -9.19 2.01
N PHE A 668 17.06 -9.86 3.13
CA PHE A 668 18.07 -10.89 3.41
C PHE A 668 17.39 -12.18 3.86
N PHE A 669 18.02 -13.30 3.54
CA PHE A 669 17.61 -14.61 3.98
C PHE A 669 18.39 -15.05 5.20
N TYR A 670 17.68 -15.66 6.12
CA TYR A 670 18.22 -16.33 7.31
C TYR A 670 17.69 -17.75 7.38
N ARG A 671 18.49 -18.67 7.93
CA ARG A 671 18.04 -20.01 8.27
C ARG A 671 18.15 -20.21 9.77
N VAL A 672 17.13 -20.77 10.38
CA VAL A 672 17.22 -21.17 11.78
C VAL A 672 18.00 -22.48 11.86
N ALA A 673 19.07 -22.49 12.65
CA ALA A 673 19.90 -23.66 12.89
C ALA A 673 20.41 -23.64 14.33
N ALA A 674 20.26 -24.75 15.05
CA ALA A 674 20.65 -24.90 16.45
C ALA A 674 20.13 -23.74 17.35
N GLY A 675 18.86 -23.34 17.15
CA GLY A 675 18.19 -22.30 17.91
C GLY A 675 18.65 -20.87 17.62
N ARG A 676 19.35 -20.62 16.51
CA ARG A 676 19.87 -19.31 16.12
C ARG A 676 19.60 -19.02 14.65
N PHE A 677 19.44 -17.75 14.31
CA PHE A 677 19.41 -17.30 12.92
C PHE A 677 20.82 -17.30 12.33
N ARG A 678 20.98 -17.98 11.20
CA ARG A 678 22.19 -17.97 10.38
C ARG A 678 21.94 -17.16 9.13
N PHE A 679 22.70 -16.12 8.91
CA PHE A 679 22.63 -15.26 7.75
C PHE A 679 23.07 -16.02 6.48
N LEU A 680 22.28 -15.92 5.41
CA LEU A 680 22.53 -16.55 4.10
C LEU A 680 22.85 -15.53 2.99
N GLY A 681 22.57 -14.24 3.22
CA GLY A 681 22.75 -13.19 2.23
C GLY A 681 21.44 -12.73 1.60
N ALA A 682 21.56 -11.96 0.52
CA ALA A 682 20.42 -11.40 -0.20
C ALA A 682 20.07 -12.18 -1.48
N ASP A 683 20.92 -13.09 -1.94
CA ASP A 683 20.72 -13.82 -3.20
C ASP A 683 19.91 -15.11 -2.94
N PRO A 684 18.70 -15.25 -3.48
CA PRO A 684 17.89 -16.46 -3.29
C PRO A 684 18.53 -17.74 -3.83
N ARG A 685 19.55 -17.64 -4.71
CA ARG A 685 20.32 -18.79 -5.20
C ARG A 685 21.26 -19.39 -4.16
N THR A 686 21.53 -18.67 -3.08
CA THR A 686 22.43 -19.12 -2.00
C THR A 686 21.67 -19.69 -0.80
N VAL A 687 20.37 -19.76 -0.86
CA VAL A 687 19.47 -20.15 0.25
C VAL A 687 19.26 -21.66 0.34
#